data_696bd240b6e0c9182278e4e1fcad16ff
#
_entry.id   696bd240b6e0c9182278e4e1fcad16ff
#
_cell.length_a   1.000
_cell.length_b   1.000
_cell.length_c   1.000
_cell.angle_alpha   90.00
_cell.angle_beta   90.00
_cell.angle_gamma   90.00
#
_symmetry.space_group_name_H-M   'P 1'
#
loop_
_entity.id
_entity.type
_entity.pdbx_description
1 polymer ?
#
loop_
_entity_poly.entity_id
_entity_poly.type
_entity_poly.pdbx_seq_one_letter_code
_entity_poly.pdbx_strand_id
1 'polypeptide(L)'
;VSVLQYVLAGLALGAIYAIASASLVVTYVSSGVFNFAFGAMAFAVARFYYFLHTENGWPIVAAAAVSLGIFAPLLGALLYGLLFRHLRLRPPLIKVVATIGVSVALPPAVDLIFGKLANTTAPGLAPVPLKVFHPFGATMTMDQVVNYLGLAVVLVAGVAVLRFTDAGLKIRALVDSAALSGLSGVNASRVSLGVWAATTTLAGLAGILVAPTAGLSTDGMTYLMAAAFAAVIAARLTSLPIAVLAALAMGVVTTVSQRYLDPESALSAQIVPSIPFGFMLLFLLYYALRGRAGDGPAGGALDRAIRVEDVGAGGAAPRPGLRSPSTAAAVAALVVVAALPLVLDEYWAGLAVTGLALSLVLLSYTLVTGEGGMIWLCQITFAGLGALVSAELATSYGWPPLVAVVVGALPVVVLGVAIGLLTIRLGDLYVALVTLTFGLLVQTLVFTRDRFDNYGQGVPMPRPGFAEDNRVFAYLTLGAFIVLALLLINFRRSTGGLAMSAVRWSEDGSRTVGLSIVRTKLLVSAIATYIAAVGGGFLAMDSQAALLDSYGVFGGLVWLAVLVTIGSRSPAAALVASLSFHLLPGVFHTYLPISWAEVPVLLFGFGAIMVAKDPDGILAMHARQLRGVLDRRARGPAVAAAPGPAGGLAGTPEPSPESEPTGGERV
;
A
#
# COMPACT_ATOMS: atom_id res chain seq x y z
N VAL A 1 -22.34 13.39 -32.90
CA VAL A 1 -20.92 13.40 -32.45
C VAL A 1 -20.22 12.21 -33.10
N SER A 2 -19.14 12.45 -33.83
CA SER A 2 -18.42 11.41 -34.58
C SER A 2 -17.62 10.51 -33.63
N VAL A 3 -17.51 9.22 -33.92
CA VAL A 3 -16.65 8.27 -33.17
C VAL A 3 -15.21 8.79 -33.08
N LEU A 4 -14.77 9.50 -34.12
CA LEU A 4 -13.44 10.11 -34.19
C LEU A 4 -13.18 11.08 -33.01
N GLN A 5 -14.19 11.85 -32.59
CA GLN A 5 -14.06 12.76 -31.44
C GLN A 5 -13.74 12.00 -30.15
N TYR A 6 -14.42 10.86 -29.90
CA TYR A 6 -14.15 10.02 -28.74
C TYR A 6 -12.78 9.34 -28.82
N VAL A 7 -12.38 8.91 -30.03
CA VAL A 7 -11.03 8.36 -30.23
C VAL A 7 -9.95 9.39 -29.94
N LEU A 8 -10.09 10.61 -30.43
CA LEU A 8 -9.14 11.71 -30.14
C LEU A 8 -9.13 12.01 -28.64
N ALA A 9 -10.28 12.22 -28.01
CA ALA A 9 -10.33 12.44 -26.56
C ALA A 9 -9.68 11.27 -25.78
N GLY A 10 -9.88 10.04 -26.22
CA GLY A 10 -9.28 8.85 -25.63
C GLY A 10 -7.79 8.75 -25.79
N LEU A 11 -7.27 9.14 -26.93
CA LEU A 11 -5.82 9.23 -27.12
C LEU A 11 -5.20 10.30 -26.20
N ALA A 12 -5.89 11.43 -25.96
CA ALA A 12 -5.43 12.45 -25.03
C ALA A 12 -5.42 11.98 -23.57
N LEU A 13 -6.46 11.27 -23.14
CA LEU A 13 -6.49 10.61 -21.83
C LEU A 13 -5.42 9.52 -21.72
N GLY A 14 -5.31 8.69 -22.75
CA GLY A 14 -4.29 7.65 -22.87
C GLY A 14 -2.87 8.20 -22.85
N ALA A 15 -2.64 9.42 -23.38
CA ALA A 15 -1.34 10.09 -23.31
C ALA A 15 -0.94 10.40 -21.85
N ILE A 16 -1.88 10.85 -21.02
CA ILE A 16 -1.62 11.08 -19.57
C ILE A 16 -1.29 9.75 -18.89
N TYR A 17 -2.08 8.70 -19.13
CA TYR A 17 -1.79 7.38 -18.60
C TYR A 17 -0.45 6.81 -19.07
N ALA A 18 -0.04 7.11 -20.32
CA ALA A 18 1.25 6.70 -20.87
C ALA A 18 2.42 7.41 -20.18
N ILE A 19 2.33 8.70 -19.91
CA ILE A 19 3.34 9.45 -19.15
C ILE A 19 3.44 8.90 -17.72
N ALA A 20 2.32 8.65 -17.06
CA ALA A 20 2.27 8.09 -15.73
C ALA A 20 2.87 6.67 -15.67
N SER A 21 2.49 5.79 -16.61
CA SER A 21 3.02 4.44 -16.70
C SER A 21 4.50 4.40 -17.06
N ALA A 22 4.99 5.33 -17.90
CA ALA A 22 6.41 5.46 -18.22
C ALA A 22 7.22 5.79 -16.95
N SER A 23 6.76 6.73 -16.13
CA SER A 23 7.37 7.04 -14.83
C SER A 23 7.47 5.80 -13.95
N LEU A 24 6.39 5.04 -13.81
CA LEU A 24 6.33 3.85 -12.96
C LEU A 24 7.23 2.72 -13.46
N VAL A 25 7.23 2.43 -14.78
CA VAL A 25 8.11 1.41 -15.37
C VAL A 25 9.57 1.76 -15.14
N VAL A 26 9.97 3.00 -15.44
CA VAL A 26 11.37 3.46 -15.29
C VAL A 26 11.80 3.40 -13.82
N THR A 27 10.93 3.80 -12.88
CA THR A 27 11.22 3.71 -11.45
C THR A 27 11.39 2.25 -11.01
N TYR A 28 10.48 1.36 -11.41
CA TYR A 28 10.52 -0.04 -11.02
C TYR A 28 11.75 -0.76 -11.57
N VAL A 29 12.01 -0.62 -12.87
CA VAL A 29 13.12 -1.29 -13.56
C VAL A 29 14.48 -0.86 -12.98
N SER A 30 14.62 0.45 -12.61
CA SER A 30 15.90 0.99 -12.12
C SER A 30 16.15 0.75 -10.63
N SER A 31 15.09 0.67 -9.80
CA SER A 31 15.23 0.61 -8.33
C SER A 31 14.69 -0.68 -7.70
N GLY A 32 13.91 -1.46 -8.45
CA GLY A 32 13.17 -2.62 -7.92
C GLY A 32 12.11 -2.24 -6.87
N VAL A 33 11.72 -0.96 -6.83
CA VAL A 33 10.69 -0.44 -5.94
C VAL A 33 9.45 -0.08 -6.75
N PHE A 34 8.33 -0.71 -6.45
CA PHE A 34 7.06 -0.34 -7.03
C PHE A 34 6.49 0.87 -6.28
N ASN A 35 6.26 1.97 -7.00
CA ASN A 35 5.99 3.27 -6.39
C ASN A 35 4.50 3.52 -6.14
N PHE A 36 3.99 3.15 -4.97
CA PHE A 36 2.63 3.52 -4.53
C PHE A 36 2.51 4.99 -4.11
N ALA A 37 3.61 5.73 -4.01
CA ALA A 37 3.59 7.17 -3.73
C ALA A 37 3.41 8.03 -4.98
N PHE A 38 3.29 7.42 -6.18
CA PHE A 38 3.18 8.16 -7.45
C PHE A 38 2.06 9.20 -7.41
N GLY A 39 0.85 8.83 -6.96
CA GLY A 39 -0.29 9.74 -6.86
C GLY A 39 -0.03 10.93 -5.95
N ALA A 40 0.57 10.69 -4.78
CA ALA A 40 0.94 11.75 -3.84
C ALA A 40 2.04 12.67 -4.39
N MET A 41 3.02 12.11 -5.13
CA MET A 41 4.06 12.90 -5.79
C MET A 41 3.47 13.76 -6.92
N ALA A 42 2.55 13.20 -7.71
CA ALA A 42 1.82 13.92 -8.75
C ALA A 42 0.98 15.06 -8.14
N PHE A 43 0.27 14.79 -7.03
CA PHE A 43 -0.48 15.78 -6.27
C PHE A 43 0.42 16.91 -5.77
N ALA A 44 1.54 16.60 -5.13
CA ALA A 44 2.45 17.60 -4.57
C ALA A 44 2.99 18.56 -5.63
N VAL A 45 3.40 18.04 -6.79
CA VAL A 45 3.92 18.87 -7.88
C VAL A 45 2.81 19.69 -8.55
N ALA A 46 1.64 19.10 -8.78
CA ALA A 46 0.49 19.79 -9.36
C ALA A 46 -0.06 20.86 -8.40
N ARG A 47 -0.08 20.61 -7.08
CA ARG A 47 -0.45 21.61 -6.05
C ARG A 47 0.54 22.78 -6.00
N PHE A 48 1.83 22.50 -6.13
CA PHE A 48 2.85 23.55 -6.21
C PHE A 48 2.71 24.40 -7.49
N TYR A 49 2.42 23.78 -8.64
CA TYR A 49 2.09 24.48 -9.87
C TYR A 49 0.86 25.38 -9.69
N TYR A 50 -0.21 24.87 -9.09
CA TYR A 50 -1.43 25.62 -8.78
C TYR A 50 -1.12 26.82 -7.89
N PHE A 51 -0.31 26.62 -6.85
CA PHE A 51 0.14 27.71 -5.95
C PHE A 51 0.86 28.82 -6.72
N LEU A 52 1.79 28.49 -7.61
CA LEU A 52 2.51 29.49 -8.38
C LEU A 52 1.61 30.20 -9.41
N HIS A 53 0.85 29.42 -10.19
CA HIS A 53 0.08 29.97 -11.31
C HIS A 53 -1.22 30.62 -10.85
N THR A 54 -2.04 29.95 -10.04
CA THR A 54 -3.39 30.38 -9.71
C THR A 54 -3.41 31.32 -8.50
N GLU A 55 -2.68 31.00 -7.43
CA GLU A 55 -2.69 31.79 -6.21
C GLU A 55 -1.73 32.99 -6.30
N ASN A 56 -0.57 32.84 -6.95
CA ASN A 56 0.44 33.90 -7.06
C ASN A 56 0.48 34.58 -8.46
N GLY A 57 -0.36 34.20 -9.41
CA GLY A 57 -0.51 34.86 -10.71
C GLY A 57 0.69 34.70 -11.67
N TRP A 58 1.53 33.67 -11.49
CA TRP A 58 2.68 33.45 -12.38
C TRP A 58 2.22 33.02 -13.78
N PRO A 59 2.97 33.40 -14.84
CA PRO A 59 2.72 32.89 -16.20
C PRO A 59 2.80 31.37 -16.23
N ILE A 60 1.93 30.71 -17.00
CA ILE A 60 1.85 29.22 -17.14
C ILE A 60 3.23 28.63 -17.38
N VAL A 61 4.00 29.17 -18.33
CA VAL A 61 5.33 28.64 -18.71
C VAL A 61 6.32 28.74 -17.55
N ALA A 62 6.36 29.86 -16.84
CA ALA A 62 7.27 30.05 -15.71
C ALA A 62 6.89 29.14 -14.54
N ALA A 63 5.60 29.07 -14.19
CA ALA A 63 5.10 28.18 -13.15
C ALA A 63 5.38 26.71 -13.45
N ALA A 64 5.15 26.28 -14.71
CA ALA A 64 5.45 24.92 -15.16
C ALA A 64 6.96 24.62 -15.15
N ALA A 65 7.80 25.56 -15.64
CA ALA A 65 9.25 25.40 -15.64
C ALA A 65 9.83 25.24 -14.23
N VAL A 66 9.36 26.03 -13.26
CA VAL A 66 9.83 25.92 -11.87
C VAL A 66 9.29 24.67 -11.20
N SER A 67 8.01 24.33 -11.41
CA SER A 67 7.40 23.14 -10.82
C SER A 67 8.01 21.83 -11.35
N LEU A 68 8.19 21.72 -12.66
CA LEU A 68 8.71 20.51 -13.30
C LEU A 68 10.23 20.48 -13.38
N GLY A 69 10.89 21.65 -13.52
CA GLY A 69 12.35 21.72 -13.67
C GLY A 69 13.12 21.80 -12.35
N ILE A 70 12.52 22.32 -11.30
CA ILE A 70 13.19 22.50 -10.00
C ILE A 70 12.51 21.72 -8.90
N PHE A 71 11.22 21.99 -8.62
CA PHE A 71 10.53 21.40 -7.46
C PHE A 71 10.38 19.88 -7.59
N ALA A 72 9.93 19.36 -8.71
CA ALA A 72 9.72 17.94 -8.91
C ALA A 72 11.03 17.12 -8.83
N PRO A 73 12.14 17.49 -9.51
CA PRO A 73 13.41 16.81 -9.36
C PRO A 73 13.96 16.88 -7.93
N LEU A 74 13.80 18.01 -7.25
CA LEU A 74 14.24 18.17 -5.85
C LEU A 74 13.45 17.28 -4.91
N LEU A 75 12.12 17.21 -5.07
CA LEU A 75 11.25 16.32 -4.31
C LEU A 75 11.64 14.85 -4.52
N GLY A 76 11.87 14.43 -5.76
CA GLY A 76 12.30 13.07 -6.10
C GLY A 76 13.66 12.74 -5.50
N ALA A 77 14.62 13.66 -5.58
CA ALA A 77 15.94 13.50 -4.99
C ALA A 77 15.88 13.44 -3.45
N LEU A 78 15.06 14.26 -2.82
CA LEU A 78 14.82 14.26 -1.38
C LEU A 78 14.24 12.92 -0.90
N LEU A 79 13.18 12.45 -1.55
CA LEU A 79 12.54 11.16 -1.21
C LEU A 79 13.50 10.00 -1.42
N TYR A 80 14.29 10.02 -2.50
CA TYR A 80 15.33 9.01 -2.71
C TYR A 80 16.40 9.05 -1.61
N GLY A 81 16.91 10.22 -1.29
CA GLY A 81 17.97 10.40 -0.30
C GLY A 81 17.54 10.00 1.12
N LEU A 82 16.32 10.35 1.50
CA LEU A 82 15.79 10.05 2.84
C LEU A 82 15.33 8.60 2.99
N LEU A 83 14.70 8.04 1.97
CA LEU A 83 13.97 6.78 2.08
C LEU A 83 14.47 5.72 1.09
N PHE A 84 14.33 5.95 -0.22
CA PHE A 84 14.38 4.87 -1.20
C PHE A 84 15.77 4.23 -1.35
N ARG A 85 16.84 4.97 -1.06
CA ARG A 85 18.21 4.41 -1.04
C ARG A 85 18.36 3.27 -0.03
N HIS A 86 17.59 3.28 1.07
CA HIS A 86 17.65 2.28 2.13
C HIS A 86 16.75 1.07 1.86
N LEU A 87 15.83 1.19 0.90
CA LEU A 87 14.85 0.14 0.59
C LEU A 87 15.36 -0.89 -0.43
N ARG A 88 16.45 -0.61 -1.13
CA ARG A 88 16.89 -1.41 -2.28
C ARG A 88 17.02 -2.90 -1.97
N LEU A 89 17.59 -3.27 -0.82
CA LEU A 89 17.83 -4.64 -0.39
C LEU A 89 16.74 -5.19 0.55
N ARG A 90 15.69 -4.40 0.84
CA ARG A 90 14.62 -4.82 1.75
C ARG A 90 13.59 -5.73 1.06
N PRO A 91 12.89 -6.60 1.82
CA PRO A 91 11.81 -7.44 1.31
C PRO A 91 10.70 -6.63 0.61
N PRO A 92 9.96 -7.23 -0.36
CA PRO A 92 8.92 -6.54 -1.11
C PRO A 92 7.86 -5.86 -0.25
N LEU A 93 7.41 -6.50 0.83
CA LEU A 93 6.43 -5.94 1.77
C LEU A 93 6.90 -4.60 2.35
N ILE A 94 8.16 -4.50 2.80
CA ILE A 94 8.69 -3.27 3.38
C ILE A 94 8.78 -2.15 2.34
N LYS A 95 9.13 -2.49 1.09
CA LYS A 95 9.16 -1.53 -0.02
C LYS A 95 7.76 -0.96 -0.30
N VAL A 96 6.75 -1.82 -0.38
CA VAL A 96 5.36 -1.43 -0.59
C VAL A 96 4.87 -0.56 0.56
N VAL A 97 5.04 -0.99 1.81
CA VAL A 97 4.61 -0.23 2.99
C VAL A 97 5.30 1.14 3.08
N ALA A 98 6.59 1.21 2.77
CA ALA A 98 7.32 2.48 2.80
C ALA A 98 6.82 3.46 1.73
N THR A 99 6.49 2.98 0.50
CA THR A 99 5.89 3.84 -0.54
C THR A 99 4.46 4.25 -0.19
N ILE A 100 3.67 3.37 0.44
CA ILE A 100 2.37 3.73 1.00
C ILE A 100 2.53 4.78 2.11
N GLY A 101 3.54 4.65 2.98
CA GLY A 101 3.84 5.66 3.99
C GLY A 101 4.07 7.05 3.40
N VAL A 102 4.80 7.14 2.28
CA VAL A 102 4.95 8.41 1.54
C VAL A 102 3.62 8.86 0.93
N SER A 103 2.82 7.95 0.38
CA SER A 103 1.49 8.28 -0.16
C SER A 103 0.56 8.86 0.90
N VAL A 104 0.69 8.43 2.14
CA VAL A 104 -0.10 8.92 3.28
C VAL A 104 0.46 10.21 3.87
N ALA A 105 1.80 10.35 3.96
CA ALA A 105 2.43 11.51 4.60
C ALA A 105 2.52 12.75 3.69
N LEU A 106 2.73 12.56 2.39
CA LEU A 106 3.05 13.67 1.49
C LEU A 106 1.86 14.63 1.27
N PRO A 107 0.60 14.18 1.03
CA PRO A 107 -0.52 15.10 0.85
C PRO A 107 -0.78 16.00 2.06
N PRO A 108 -0.89 15.49 3.31
CA PRO A 108 -1.03 16.34 4.48
C PRO A 108 0.16 17.31 4.68
N ALA A 109 1.38 16.90 4.35
CA ALA A 109 2.54 17.79 4.40
C ALA A 109 2.42 18.94 3.39
N VAL A 110 1.91 18.65 2.20
CA VAL A 110 1.64 19.66 1.15
C VAL A 110 0.53 20.62 1.60
N ASP A 111 -0.55 20.10 2.19
CA ASP A 111 -1.65 20.93 2.71
C ASP A 111 -1.23 21.80 3.90
N LEU A 112 -0.31 21.34 4.73
CA LEU A 112 0.27 22.15 5.81
C LEU A 112 1.15 23.30 5.28
N ILE A 113 1.82 23.10 4.15
CA ILE A 113 2.73 24.09 3.55
C ILE A 113 1.97 25.12 2.71
N PHE A 114 1.06 24.66 1.86
CA PHE A 114 0.36 25.48 0.85
C PHE A 114 -1.10 25.79 1.22
N GLY A 115 -1.61 25.24 2.31
CA GLY A 115 -3.02 25.31 2.69
C GLY A 115 -3.90 24.32 1.93
N LYS A 116 -5.10 24.05 2.47
CA LYS A 116 -6.11 23.20 1.82
C LYS A 116 -6.70 23.90 0.60
N LEU A 117 -6.95 23.14 -0.46
CA LEU A 117 -7.64 23.65 -1.63
C LEU A 117 -9.11 23.93 -1.31
N ALA A 118 -9.55 25.14 -1.58
CA ALA A 118 -10.96 25.53 -1.48
C ALA A 118 -11.79 24.95 -2.65
N ASN A 119 -11.15 24.73 -3.81
CA ASN A 119 -11.77 24.18 -5.00
C ASN A 119 -10.83 23.17 -5.68
N THR A 120 -11.37 22.04 -6.09
CA THR A 120 -10.60 21.00 -6.77
C THR A 120 -10.39 21.28 -8.26
N THR A 121 -11.12 22.22 -8.87
CA THR A 121 -10.90 22.61 -10.28
C THR A 121 -9.58 23.35 -10.40
N ALA A 122 -8.66 22.82 -11.22
CA ALA A 122 -7.34 23.40 -11.43
C ALA A 122 -7.07 23.58 -12.93
N PRO A 123 -6.43 24.71 -13.33
CA PRO A 123 -6.01 24.91 -14.70
C PRO A 123 -4.87 23.95 -15.06
N GLY A 124 -4.86 23.48 -16.32
CA GLY A 124 -3.75 22.73 -16.89
C GLY A 124 -2.68 23.67 -17.47
N LEU A 125 -1.96 23.16 -18.50
CA LEU A 125 -0.95 23.92 -19.23
C LEU A 125 -1.54 24.66 -20.45
N ALA A 126 -2.81 24.52 -20.74
CA ALA A 126 -3.47 25.22 -21.83
C ALA A 126 -3.84 26.65 -21.41
N PRO A 127 -3.68 27.63 -22.32
CA PRO A 127 -4.05 29.03 -22.03
C PRO A 127 -5.57 29.19 -21.94
N VAL A 128 -5.99 30.10 -21.07
CA VAL A 128 -7.40 30.51 -20.91
C VAL A 128 -7.61 31.82 -21.70
N PRO A 129 -8.71 31.96 -22.51
CA PRO A 129 -9.77 31.00 -22.77
C PRO A 129 -9.34 29.81 -23.64
N LEU A 130 -9.93 28.63 -23.38
CA LEU A 130 -9.60 27.40 -24.08
C LEU A 130 -9.90 27.54 -25.60
N LYS A 131 -8.90 27.35 -26.43
CA LYS A 131 -9.07 27.30 -27.88
C LYS A 131 -9.59 25.92 -28.28
N VAL A 132 -10.53 25.91 -29.18
CA VAL A 132 -11.15 24.70 -29.74
C VAL A 132 -10.77 24.61 -31.23
N PHE A 133 -10.36 23.41 -31.64
CA PHE A 133 -10.00 23.09 -33.04
C PHE A 133 -10.99 22.07 -33.59
N HIS A 134 -11.17 22.04 -34.90
CA HIS A 134 -12.06 21.13 -35.58
C HIS A 134 -11.35 20.30 -36.66
N PRO A 135 -10.33 19.48 -36.30
CA PRO A 135 -9.66 18.64 -37.28
C PRO A 135 -10.64 17.56 -37.78
N PHE A 136 -10.75 17.42 -39.10
CA PHE A 136 -11.62 16.44 -39.78
C PHE A 136 -13.08 16.45 -39.27
N GLY A 137 -13.60 17.62 -38.83
CA GLY A 137 -14.95 17.77 -38.30
C GLY A 137 -15.15 17.25 -36.86
N ALA A 138 -14.11 16.80 -36.18
CA ALA A 138 -14.14 16.44 -34.76
C ALA A 138 -13.72 17.63 -33.89
N THR A 139 -14.37 17.80 -32.75
CA THR A 139 -14.02 18.86 -31.79
C THR A 139 -12.85 18.42 -30.93
N MET A 140 -11.78 19.23 -30.88
CA MET A 140 -10.59 19.00 -30.09
C MET A 140 -10.22 20.24 -29.28
N THR A 141 -10.01 20.09 -27.97
CA THR A 141 -9.62 21.19 -27.09
C THR A 141 -8.09 21.39 -27.06
N MET A 142 -7.63 22.59 -26.69
CA MET A 142 -6.22 22.88 -26.53
C MET A 142 -5.56 21.99 -25.47
N ASP A 143 -6.28 21.60 -24.41
CA ASP A 143 -5.77 20.65 -23.39
C ASP A 143 -5.40 19.29 -24.01
N GLN A 144 -6.22 18.78 -24.94
CA GLN A 144 -5.92 17.53 -25.65
C GLN A 144 -4.65 17.65 -26.50
N VAL A 145 -4.45 18.79 -27.16
CA VAL A 145 -3.22 19.05 -27.92
C VAL A 145 -1.99 19.09 -27.02
N VAL A 146 -2.11 19.74 -25.86
CA VAL A 146 -1.04 19.79 -24.85
C VAL A 146 -0.72 18.40 -24.31
N ASN A 147 -1.72 17.54 -24.10
CA ASN A 147 -1.52 16.14 -23.66
C ASN A 147 -0.73 15.33 -24.72
N TYR A 148 -1.05 15.47 -26.01
CA TYR A 148 -0.30 14.82 -27.08
C TYR A 148 1.14 15.32 -27.17
N LEU A 149 1.31 16.64 -27.08
CA LEU A 149 2.64 17.25 -27.11
C LEU A 149 3.48 16.81 -25.90
N GLY A 150 2.86 16.77 -24.72
CA GLY A 150 3.48 16.27 -23.50
C GLY A 150 3.98 14.84 -23.65
N LEU A 151 3.14 13.94 -24.18
CA LEU A 151 3.56 12.57 -24.47
C LEU A 151 4.70 12.52 -25.51
N ALA A 152 4.58 13.27 -26.61
CA ALA A 152 5.60 13.29 -27.66
C ALA A 152 6.96 13.76 -27.09
N VAL A 153 6.96 14.83 -26.29
CA VAL A 153 8.18 15.34 -25.63
C VAL A 153 8.77 14.28 -24.70
N VAL A 154 7.94 13.63 -23.88
CA VAL A 154 8.41 12.59 -22.95
C VAL A 154 8.99 11.39 -23.69
N LEU A 155 8.37 10.95 -24.79
CA LEU A 155 8.88 9.83 -25.60
C LEU A 155 10.19 10.19 -26.30
N VAL A 156 10.25 11.36 -26.93
CA VAL A 156 11.47 11.81 -27.63
C VAL A 156 12.61 12.01 -26.63
N ALA A 157 12.36 12.71 -25.52
CA ALA A 157 13.37 12.93 -24.48
C ALA A 157 13.80 11.60 -23.83
N GLY A 158 12.85 10.70 -23.55
CA GLY A 158 13.13 9.38 -22.99
C GLY A 158 14.01 8.53 -23.90
N VAL A 159 13.68 8.46 -25.20
CA VAL A 159 14.50 7.76 -26.20
C VAL A 159 15.87 8.42 -26.34
N ALA A 160 15.92 9.75 -26.38
CA ALA A 160 17.17 10.50 -26.49
C ALA A 160 18.10 10.20 -25.29
N VAL A 161 17.58 10.27 -24.07
CA VAL A 161 18.36 10.00 -22.86
C VAL A 161 18.79 8.53 -22.80
N LEU A 162 17.86 7.59 -22.99
CA LEU A 162 18.15 6.17 -22.83
C LEU A 162 19.06 5.61 -23.92
N ARG A 163 18.99 6.15 -25.14
CA ARG A 163 19.72 5.59 -26.31
C ARG A 163 21.03 6.30 -26.60
N PHE A 164 21.10 7.63 -26.40
CA PHE A 164 22.21 8.45 -26.88
C PHE A 164 23.06 9.10 -25.77
N THR A 165 22.78 8.83 -24.48
CA THR A 165 23.56 9.40 -23.37
C THR A 165 24.24 8.35 -22.52
N ASP A 166 25.35 8.75 -21.86
CA ASP A 166 26.04 7.92 -20.87
C ASP A 166 25.15 7.60 -19.66
N ALA A 167 24.23 8.50 -19.32
CA ALA A 167 23.23 8.23 -18.27
C ALA A 167 22.34 7.03 -18.65
N GLY A 168 21.86 6.98 -19.89
CA GLY A 168 21.07 5.87 -20.39
C GLY A 168 21.85 4.54 -20.42
N LEU A 169 23.14 4.58 -20.78
CA LEU A 169 24.00 3.41 -20.72
C LEU A 169 24.14 2.88 -19.28
N LYS A 170 24.40 3.77 -18.31
CA LYS A 170 24.48 3.43 -16.88
C LYS A 170 23.17 2.90 -16.32
N ILE A 171 22.03 3.47 -16.75
CA ILE A 171 20.70 2.98 -16.34
C ILE A 171 20.50 1.55 -16.85
N ARG A 172 20.78 1.27 -18.13
CA ARG A 172 20.63 -0.08 -18.71
C ARG A 172 21.55 -1.10 -18.02
N ALA A 173 22.82 -0.76 -17.81
CA ALA A 173 23.77 -1.61 -17.08
C ALA A 173 23.29 -1.92 -15.66
N LEU A 174 22.72 -0.91 -14.97
CA LEU A 174 22.18 -1.08 -13.61
C LEU A 174 20.96 -2.00 -13.59
N VAL A 175 20.14 -1.97 -14.64
CA VAL A 175 18.95 -2.81 -14.82
C VAL A 175 19.36 -4.27 -15.03
N ASP A 176 20.40 -4.52 -15.81
CA ASP A 176 20.88 -5.87 -16.09
C ASP A 176 21.51 -6.51 -14.83
N SER A 177 22.42 -5.83 -14.18
CA SER A 177 22.97 -6.25 -12.88
C SER A 177 23.58 -5.07 -12.13
N ALA A 178 22.98 -4.77 -10.99
CA ALA A 178 23.48 -3.71 -10.12
C ALA A 178 24.82 -4.07 -9.46
N ALA A 179 25.06 -5.35 -9.18
CA ALA A 179 26.31 -5.83 -8.58
C ALA A 179 27.46 -5.72 -9.57
N LEU A 180 27.29 -6.22 -10.81
CA LEU A 180 28.30 -6.13 -11.87
C LEU A 180 28.60 -4.69 -12.28
N SER A 181 27.56 -3.85 -12.37
CA SER A 181 27.70 -2.42 -12.66
C SER A 181 28.51 -1.71 -11.58
N GLY A 182 28.32 -2.09 -10.30
CA GLY A 182 29.12 -1.58 -9.18
C GLY A 182 30.60 -1.92 -9.29
N LEU A 183 30.91 -3.17 -9.68
CA LEU A 183 32.29 -3.60 -9.94
C LEU A 183 32.94 -2.85 -11.11
N SER A 184 32.14 -2.43 -12.10
CA SER A 184 32.58 -1.60 -13.24
C SER A 184 32.68 -0.11 -12.90
N GLY A 185 32.58 0.29 -11.62
CA GLY A 185 32.71 1.67 -11.16
C GLY A 185 31.45 2.53 -11.30
N VAL A 186 30.30 1.97 -11.69
CA VAL A 186 29.04 2.70 -11.76
C VAL A 186 28.45 2.89 -10.37
N ASN A 187 28.30 4.14 -9.93
CA ASN A 187 27.65 4.44 -8.66
C ASN A 187 26.11 4.31 -8.78
N ALA A 188 25.60 3.15 -8.39
CA ALA A 188 24.19 2.83 -8.44
C ALA A 188 23.29 3.85 -7.72
N SER A 189 23.77 4.42 -6.60
CA SER A 189 22.99 5.39 -5.82
C SER A 189 22.80 6.71 -6.58
N ARG A 190 23.84 7.21 -7.26
CA ARG A 190 23.74 8.45 -8.07
C ARG A 190 22.82 8.26 -9.28
N VAL A 191 22.91 7.12 -9.94
CA VAL A 191 22.04 6.82 -11.08
C VAL A 191 20.59 6.73 -10.64
N SER A 192 20.31 5.99 -9.55
CA SER A 192 18.95 5.88 -9.01
C SER A 192 18.40 7.23 -8.54
N LEU A 193 19.22 8.10 -7.94
CA LEU A 193 18.82 9.45 -7.56
C LEU A 193 18.35 10.26 -8.80
N GLY A 194 19.11 10.22 -9.89
CA GLY A 194 18.73 10.86 -11.14
C GLY A 194 17.44 10.30 -11.73
N VAL A 195 17.26 8.98 -11.67
CA VAL A 195 16.01 8.34 -12.11
C VAL A 195 14.82 8.78 -11.25
N TRP A 196 14.94 8.80 -9.93
CA TRP A 196 13.86 9.27 -9.05
C TRP A 196 13.52 10.74 -9.28
N ALA A 197 14.52 11.60 -9.51
CA ALA A 197 14.29 12.99 -9.88
C ALA A 197 13.51 13.10 -11.20
N ALA A 198 13.93 12.40 -12.25
CA ALA A 198 13.26 12.41 -13.55
C ALA A 198 11.84 11.83 -13.50
N THR A 199 11.65 10.70 -12.79
CA THR A 199 10.33 10.06 -12.70
C THR A 199 9.35 10.85 -11.84
N THR A 200 9.81 11.61 -10.83
CA THR A 200 8.98 12.57 -10.11
C THR A 200 8.54 13.72 -11.01
N THR A 201 9.41 14.20 -11.91
CA THR A 201 9.02 15.19 -12.92
C THR A 201 7.93 14.65 -13.85
N LEU A 202 8.05 13.39 -14.31
CA LEU A 202 6.99 12.76 -15.11
C LEU A 202 5.69 12.58 -14.33
N ALA A 203 5.76 12.22 -13.05
CA ALA A 203 4.59 12.14 -12.19
C ALA A 203 3.90 13.50 -12.03
N GLY A 204 4.68 14.55 -11.80
CA GLY A 204 4.19 15.93 -11.73
C GLY A 204 3.56 16.40 -13.03
N LEU A 205 4.19 16.10 -14.16
CA LEU A 205 3.63 16.43 -15.49
C LEU A 205 2.29 15.73 -15.71
N ALA A 206 2.19 14.42 -15.42
CA ALA A 206 0.92 13.70 -15.53
C ALA A 206 -0.15 14.28 -14.59
N GLY A 207 0.24 14.68 -13.37
CA GLY A 207 -0.65 15.33 -12.40
C GLY A 207 -1.19 16.68 -12.89
N ILE A 208 -0.33 17.54 -13.44
CA ILE A 208 -0.75 18.84 -14.02
C ILE A 208 -1.67 18.64 -15.22
N LEU A 209 -1.36 17.67 -16.10
CA LEU A 209 -2.15 17.40 -17.30
C LEU A 209 -3.52 16.79 -16.99
N VAL A 210 -3.66 16.01 -15.91
CA VAL A 210 -4.95 15.40 -15.55
C VAL A 210 -5.83 16.34 -14.72
N ALA A 211 -5.24 17.31 -14.02
CA ALA A 211 -5.95 18.20 -13.09
C ALA A 211 -7.19 18.92 -13.69
N PRO A 212 -7.20 19.38 -14.95
CA PRO A 212 -8.39 20.00 -15.53
C PRO A 212 -9.59 19.07 -15.70
N THR A 213 -9.33 17.77 -15.84
CA THR A 213 -10.38 16.76 -16.11
C THR A 213 -10.79 15.96 -14.89
N ALA A 214 -9.85 15.58 -14.04
CA ALA A 214 -10.08 14.76 -12.85
C ALA A 214 -10.14 15.59 -11.54
N GLY A 215 -9.84 16.88 -11.61
CA GLY A 215 -9.67 17.74 -10.45
C GLY A 215 -8.32 17.55 -9.75
N LEU A 216 -7.91 18.56 -9.00
CA LEU A 216 -6.71 18.53 -8.16
C LEU A 216 -7.06 18.03 -6.77
N SER A 217 -7.13 16.72 -6.63
CA SER A 217 -7.42 16.04 -5.36
C SER A 217 -6.47 14.87 -5.16
N THR A 218 -6.21 14.51 -3.92
CA THR A 218 -5.40 13.33 -3.59
C THR A 218 -6.01 12.05 -4.18
N ASP A 219 -7.32 11.91 -4.12
CA ASP A 219 -8.02 10.74 -4.64
C ASP A 219 -7.95 10.68 -6.17
N GLY A 220 -8.17 11.79 -6.87
CA GLY A 220 -8.05 11.86 -8.33
C GLY A 220 -6.66 11.46 -8.81
N MET A 221 -5.59 11.92 -8.13
CA MET A 221 -4.21 11.54 -8.45
C MET A 221 -3.91 10.09 -8.12
N THR A 222 -4.57 9.53 -7.11
CA THR A 222 -4.42 8.13 -6.75
C THR A 222 -5.18 7.22 -7.73
N TYR A 223 -6.32 7.64 -8.26
CA TYR A 223 -6.99 6.96 -9.38
C TYR A 223 -6.15 6.99 -10.67
N LEU A 224 -5.48 8.13 -10.97
CA LEU A 224 -4.52 8.19 -12.07
C LEU A 224 -3.39 7.17 -11.91
N MET A 225 -2.84 7.05 -10.71
CA MET A 225 -1.82 6.04 -10.37
C MET A 225 -2.35 4.62 -10.62
N ALA A 226 -3.56 4.32 -10.15
CA ALA A 226 -4.18 3.01 -10.31
C ALA A 226 -4.44 2.66 -11.79
N ALA A 227 -4.88 3.63 -12.59
CA ALA A 227 -5.02 3.48 -14.04
C ALA A 227 -3.66 3.24 -14.72
N ALA A 228 -2.62 3.96 -14.31
CA ALA A 228 -1.27 3.73 -14.82
C ALA A 228 -0.73 2.33 -14.46
N PHE A 229 -1.07 1.80 -13.29
CA PHE A 229 -0.73 0.41 -12.91
C PHE A 229 -1.29 -0.61 -13.90
N ALA A 230 -2.49 -0.41 -14.43
CA ALA A 230 -3.07 -1.30 -15.43
C ALA A 230 -2.18 -1.41 -16.68
N ALA A 231 -1.69 -0.29 -17.19
CA ALA A 231 -0.78 -0.26 -18.34
C ALA A 231 0.61 -0.87 -18.01
N VAL A 232 1.12 -0.61 -16.81
CA VAL A 232 2.39 -1.18 -16.32
C VAL A 232 2.31 -2.70 -16.18
N ILE A 233 1.17 -3.23 -15.71
CA ILE A 233 0.93 -4.68 -15.61
C ILE A 233 0.85 -5.31 -17.00
N ALA A 234 0.14 -4.70 -17.94
CA ALA A 234 0.10 -5.16 -19.33
C ALA A 234 1.52 -5.30 -19.93
N ALA A 235 2.43 -4.41 -19.54
CA ALA A 235 3.85 -4.39 -19.92
C ALA A 235 4.76 -5.30 -19.06
N ARG A 236 4.20 -6.13 -18.17
CA ARG A 236 4.96 -6.97 -17.22
C ARG A 236 5.97 -6.19 -16.39
N LEU A 237 5.66 -4.95 -16.05
CA LEU A 237 6.51 -4.05 -15.26
C LEU A 237 7.85 -3.64 -15.92
N THR A 238 8.16 -4.12 -17.12
CA THR A 238 9.51 -3.95 -17.71
C THR A 238 9.53 -3.29 -19.08
N SER A 239 8.47 -3.43 -19.89
CA SER A 239 8.45 -2.97 -21.26
C SER A 239 7.78 -1.61 -21.42
N LEU A 240 8.57 -0.55 -21.55
CA LEU A 240 8.06 0.80 -21.77
C LEU A 240 7.16 0.94 -23.02
N PRO A 241 7.52 0.40 -24.21
CA PRO A 241 6.64 0.52 -25.39
C PRO A 241 5.27 -0.14 -25.19
N ILE A 242 5.24 -1.32 -24.56
CA ILE A 242 3.98 -2.02 -24.30
C ILE A 242 3.13 -1.24 -23.29
N ALA A 243 3.75 -0.63 -22.27
CA ALA A 243 3.03 0.21 -21.30
C ALA A 243 2.37 1.42 -21.98
N VAL A 244 3.09 2.09 -22.86
CA VAL A 244 2.56 3.24 -23.63
C VAL A 244 1.41 2.82 -24.54
N LEU A 245 1.56 1.73 -25.30
CA LEU A 245 0.49 1.21 -26.17
C LEU A 245 -0.75 0.78 -25.38
N ALA A 246 -0.56 0.08 -24.27
CA ALA A 246 -1.66 -0.33 -23.39
C ALA A 246 -2.39 0.88 -22.78
N ALA A 247 -1.65 1.91 -22.37
CA ALA A 247 -2.21 3.15 -21.84
C ALA A 247 -3.05 3.89 -22.90
N LEU A 248 -2.56 4.01 -24.12
CA LEU A 248 -3.29 4.62 -25.24
C LEU A 248 -4.55 3.83 -25.59
N ALA A 249 -4.44 2.50 -25.69
CA ALA A 249 -5.59 1.64 -25.96
C ALA A 249 -6.64 1.76 -24.84
N MET A 250 -6.22 1.77 -23.58
CA MET A 250 -7.10 1.92 -22.43
C MET A 250 -7.83 3.27 -22.44
N GLY A 251 -7.11 4.37 -22.73
CA GLY A 251 -7.72 5.70 -22.85
C GLY A 251 -8.78 5.74 -23.96
N VAL A 252 -8.49 5.15 -25.13
CA VAL A 252 -9.45 5.07 -26.25
C VAL A 252 -10.67 4.24 -25.87
N VAL A 253 -10.48 3.06 -25.26
CA VAL A 253 -11.61 2.23 -24.83
C VAL A 253 -12.48 2.96 -23.81
N THR A 254 -11.88 3.67 -22.85
CA THR A 254 -12.59 4.43 -21.81
C THR A 254 -13.50 5.50 -22.44
N THR A 255 -12.99 6.28 -23.36
CA THR A 255 -13.79 7.37 -23.96
C THR A 255 -14.75 6.89 -25.04
N VAL A 256 -14.38 5.90 -25.86
CA VAL A 256 -15.29 5.30 -26.85
C VAL A 256 -16.45 4.59 -26.16
N SER A 257 -16.25 3.97 -25.01
CA SER A 257 -17.36 3.36 -24.23
C SER A 257 -18.43 4.37 -23.84
N GLN A 258 -18.06 5.62 -23.57
CA GLN A 258 -19.00 6.72 -23.27
C GLN A 258 -19.94 7.04 -24.46
N ARG A 259 -19.55 6.69 -25.69
CA ARG A 259 -20.39 6.89 -26.87
C ARG A 259 -21.60 5.94 -26.91
N TYR A 260 -21.43 4.73 -26.35
CA TYR A 260 -22.40 3.66 -26.41
C TYR A 260 -23.19 3.49 -25.10
N LEU A 261 -22.74 4.14 -24.04
CA LEU A 261 -23.40 4.17 -22.74
C LEU A 261 -24.14 5.50 -22.59
N ASP A 262 -25.38 5.46 -22.11
CA ASP A 262 -26.13 6.67 -21.81
C ASP A 262 -25.41 7.43 -20.65
N PRO A 263 -25.01 8.70 -20.86
CA PRO A 263 -24.31 9.48 -19.86
C PRO A 263 -25.08 9.63 -18.54
N GLU A 264 -26.40 9.63 -18.58
CA GLU A 264 -27.27 9.77 -17.41
C GLU A 264 -27.57 8.44 -16.71
N SER A 265 -27.15 7.31 -17.30
CA SER A 265 -27.39 6.00 -16.69
C SER A 265 -26.44 5.72 -15.54
N ALA A 266 -26.95 5.14 -14.45
CA ALA A 266 -26.14 4.65 -13.33
C ALA A 266 -25.05 3.65 -13.78
N LEU A 267 -25.32 2.88 -14.84
CA LEU A 267 -24.34 1.95 -15.42
C LEU A 267 -23.14 2.67 -16.04
N SER A 268 -23.34 3.80 -16.69
CA SER A 268 -22.27 4.61 -17.27
C SER A 268 -21.33 5.14 -16.17
N ALA A 269 -21.90 5.68 -15.10
CA ALA A 269 -21.15 6.20 -13.95
C ALA A 269 -20.29 5.13 -13.27
N GLN A 270 -20.69 3.85 -13.34
CA GLN A 270 -19.96 2.74 -12.74
C GLN A 270 -18.93 2.10 -13.68
N ILE A 271 -19.31 1.85 -14.94
CA ILE A 271 -18.50 1.11 -15.92
C ILE A 271 -17.30 1.95 -16.39
N VAL A 272 -17.50 3.23 -16.71
CA VAL A 272 -16.46 4.06 -17.31
C VAL A 272 -15.23 4.19 -16.40
N PRO A 273 -15.35 4.52 -15.10
CA PRO A 273 -14.21 4.56 -14.19
C PRO A 273 -13.58 3.19 -13.92
N SER A 274 -14.34 2.10 -14.11
CA SER A 274 -13.86 0.73 -13.86
C SER A 274 -13.04 0.14 -15.02
N ILE A 275 -13.08 0.73 -16.21
CA ILE A 275 -12.41 0.20 -17.41
C ILE A 275 -10.90 -0.03 -17.18
N PRO A 276 -10.11 0.90 -16.62
CA PRO A 276 -8.70 0.66 -16.33
C PRO A 276 -8.47 -0.55 -15.43
N PHE A 277 -9.33 -0.75 -14.44
CA PHE A 277 -9.23 -1.86 -13.50
C PHE A 277 -9.69 -3.19 -14.12
N GLY A 278 -10.64 -3.14 -15.05
CA GLY A 278 -11.00 -4.27 -15.90
C GLY A 278 -9.84 -4.75 -16.77
N PHE A 279 -9.11 -3.81 -17.40
CA PHE A 279 -7.88 -4.11 -18.13
C PHE A 279 -6.83 -4.75 -17.21
N MET A 280 -6.63 -4.18 -16.02
CA MET A 280 -5.68 -4.70 -15.03
C MET A 280 -6.03 -6.14 -14.64
N LEU A 281 -7.29 -6.41 -14.31
CA LEU A 281 -7.76 -7.76 -13.96
C LEU A 281 -7.57 -8.75 -15.12
N LEU A 282 -7.89 -8.33 -16.35
CA LEU A 282 -7.75 -9.17 -17.53
C LEU A 282 -6.30 -9.62 -17.77
N PHE A 283 -5.34 -8.70 -17.68
CA PHE A 283 -3.92 -9.03 -17.82
C PHE A 283 -3.41 -9.89 -16.66
N LEU A 284 -3.82 -9.60 -15.42
CA LEU A 284 -3.46 -10.39 -14.25
C LEU A 284 -4.01 -11.82 -14.35
N LEU A 285 -5.27 -11.97 -14.77
CA LEU A 285 -5.88 -13.27 -15.02
C LEU A 285 -5.15 -14.04 -16.15
N TYR A 286 -4.82 -13.35 -17.25
CA TYR A 286 -4.05 -13.94 -18.33
C TYR A 286 -2.69 -14.48 -17.85
N TYR A 287 -1.98 -13.72 -17.00
CA TYR A 287 -0.70 -14.16 -16.44
C TYR A 287 -0.85 -15.31 -15.44
N ALA A 288 -1.87 -15.27 -14.58
CA ALA A 288 -2.18 -16.33 -13.63
C ALA A 288 -2.49 -17.66 -14.34
N LEU A 289 -3.27 -17.60 -15.44
CA LEU A 289 -3.63 -18.79 -16.22
C LEU A 289 -2.42 -19.37 -16.99
N ARG A 290 -1.53 -18.50 -17.51
CA ARG A 290 -0.35 -18.96 -18.24
C ARG A 290 0.85 -19.34 -17.37
N GLY A 291 0.77 -19.16 -16.05
CA GLY A 291 1.86 -19.49 -15.11
C GLY A 291 3.16 -18.69 -15.36
N ARG A 292 3.05 -17.50 -15.98
CA ARG A 292 4.20 -16.69 -16.44
C ARG A 292 4.45 -15.43 -15.62
N ALA A 293 3.69 -15.21 -14.56
CA ALA A 293 3.89 -14.09 -13.64
C ALA A 293 4.77 -14.50 -12.45
N GLY A 294 5.96 -14.97 -12.74
CA GLY A 294 7.04 -14.96 -11.75
C GLY A 294 7.52 -13.53 -11.59
N ASP A 295 7.97 -13.16 -10.40
CA ASP A 295 8.65 -11.88 -10.18
C ASP A 295 9.78 -11.77 -11.21
N GLY A 296 9.54 -10.99 -12.27
CA GLY A 296 10.57 -10.65 -13.24
C GLY A 296 11.69 -9.96 -12.45
N PRO A 297 12.94 -10.30 -12.69
CA PRO A 297 14.01 -9.81 -11.85
C PRO A 297 14.19 -8.31 -12.06
N ALA A 298 13.94 -7.54 -11.02
CA ALA A 298 14.79 -6.41 -10.76
C ALA A 298 16.11 -6.99 -10.20
N GLY A 299 17.05 -7.29 -11.09
CA GLY A 299 18.31 -7.94 -10.77
C GLY A 299 18.43 -9.32 -11.45
N GLY A 300 19.56 -9.57 -12.10
CA GLY A 300 19.88 -10.85 -12.77
C GLY A 300 19.86 -12.04 -11.82
N ALA A 301 19.96 -13.26 -12.36
CA ALA A 301 20.00 -14.51 -11.59
C ALA A 301 21.10 -14.50 -10.49
N LEU A 302 22.21 -13.79 -10.74
CA LEU A 302 23.28 -13.55 -9.79
C LEU A 302 22.88 -12.69 -8.59
N ASP A 303 22.11 -11.61 -8.82
CA ASP A 303 21.63 -10.72 -7.74
C ASP A 303 20.61 -11.45 -6.84
N ARG A 304 19.91 -12.47 -7.35
CA ARG A 304 19.04 -13.37 -6.55
C ARG A 304 19.84 -14.33 -5.68
N ALA A 305 20.93 -14.85 -6.19
CA ALA A 305 21.81 -15.76 -5.44
C ALA A 305 22.57 -15.05 -4.32
N ILE A 306 22.83 -13.74 -4.49
CA ILE A 306 23.53 -12.90 -3.50
C ILE A 306 22.55 -12.28 -2.48
N ARG A 307 21.25 -12.29 -2.71
CA ARG A 307 20.27 -11.94 -1.67
C ARG A 307 20.35 -12.97 -0.55
N VAL A 308 21.24 -12.69 0.39
CA VAL A 308 21.09 -13.21 1.74
C VAL A 308 19.76 -12.59 2.20
N GLU A 309 18.66 -13.34 2.15
CA GLU A 309 17.54 -13.03 3.03
C GLU A 309 18.19 -12.87 4.40
N ASP A 310 18.08 -11.68 4.98
CA ASP A 310 18.37 -11.52 6.38
C ASP A 310 17.49 -12.57 7.08
N VAL A 311 18.06 -13.73 7.31
CA VAL A 311 17.63 -14.64 8.33
C VAL A 311 17.91 -13.83 9.61
N GLY A 312 17.07 -12.80 9.78
CA GLY A 312 17.03 -12.07 11.03
C GLY A 312 16.95 -13.16 12.06
N ALA A 313 17.81 -13.14 13.03
CA ALA A 313 17.93 -14.08 14.13
C ALA A 313 16.58 -14.28 14.86
N GLY A 314 15.58 -14.69 14.11
CA GLY A 314 14.32 -15.25 14.52
C GLY A 314 14.52 -16.70 14.84
N GLY A 315 15.45 -16.95 15.70
CA GLY A 315 15.35 -18.14 16.54
C GLY A 315 13.93 -18.12 17.08
N ALA A 316 13.17 -19.23 16.94
CA ALA A 316 11.81 -19.36 17.37
C ALA A 316 11.64 -18.61 18.69
N ALA A 317 10.93 -17.46 18.65
CA ALA A 317 10.74 -16.67 19.85
C ALA A 317 10.17 -17.61 20.92
N PRO A 318 10.78 -17.70 22.09
CA PRO A 318 10.33 -18.62 23.13
C PRO A 318 8.84 -18.42 23.30
N ARG A 319 8.07 -19.50 23.18
CA ARG A 319 6.60 -19.47 23.30
C ARG A 319 6.29 -18.73 24.59
N PRO A 320 5.60 -17.59 24.57
CA PRO A 320 5.33 -16.85 25.79
C PRO A 320 4.45 -17.72 26.68
N GLY A 321 4.99 -18.18 27.80
CA GLY A 321 4.21 -18.81 28.83
C GLY A 321 3.24 -17.79 29.43
N LEU A 322 2.17 -18.25 30.11
CA LEU A 322 1.20 -17.37 30.77
C LEU A 322 1.84 -16.36 31.76
N ARG A 323 3.05 -16.61 32.24
CA ARG A 323 3.85 -15.74 33.12
C ARG A 323 4.91 -14.90 32.39
N SER A 324 4.91 -14.87 31.05
CA SER A 324 5.90 -14.05 30.33
C SER A 324 5.59 -12.55 30.46
N PRO A 325 6.59 -11.68 30.53
CA PRO A 325 6.39 -10.22 30.58
C PRO A 325 5.55 -9.68 29.42
N SER A 326 5.61 -10.35 28.25
CA SER A 326 4.81 -9.99 27.08
C SER A 326 3.31 -10.30 27.26
N THR A 327 2.97 -11.40 27.94
CA THR A 327 1.58 -11.74 28.25
C THR A 327 1.02 -10.80 29.30
N ALA A 328 1.81 -10.47 30.34
CA ALA A 328 1.42 -9.49 31.34
C ALA A 328 1.18 -8.10 30.73
N ALA A 329 2.04 -7.66 29.82
CA ALA A 329 1.86 -6.39 29.10
C ALA A 329 0.59 -6.39 28.21
N ALA A 330 0.29 -7.50 27.52
CA ALA A 330 -0.92 -7.62 26.72
C ALA A 330 -2.19 -7.59 27.59
N VAL A 331 -2.18 -8.26 28.75
CA VAL A 331 -3.29 -8.23 29.70
C VAL A 331 -3.45 -6.83 30.30
N ALA A 332 -2.37 -6.17 30.68
CA ALA A 332 -2.41 -4.78 31.18
C ALA A 332 -3.00 -3.83 30.13
N ALA A 333 -2.57 -3.94 28.86
CA ALA A 333 -3.13 -3.15 27.77
C ALA A 333 -4.64 -3.42 27.58
N LEU A 334 -5.07 -4.68 27.68
CA LEU A 334 -6.49 -5.04 27.59
C LEU A 334 -7.30 -4.46 28.75
N VAL A 335 -6.76 -4.48 29.98
CA VAL A 335 -7.41 -3.87 31.16
C VAL A 335 -7.54 -2.36 30.99
N VAL A 336 -6.49 -1.69 30.50
CA VAL A 336 -6.55 -0.24 30.19
C VAL A 336 -7.63 0.04 29.16
N VAL A 337 -7.69 -0.72 28.08
CA VAL A 337 -8.71 -0.54 27.03
C VAL A 337 -10.12 -0.82 27.57
N ALA A 338 -10.29 -1.84 28.43
CA ALA A 338 -11.58 -2.12 29.07
C ALA A 338 -12.03 -1.02 30.04
N ALA A 339 -11.09 -0.25 30.60
CA ALA A 339 -11.40 0.89 31.46
C ALA A 339 -11.78 2.15 30.69
N LEU A 340 -11.38 2.29 29.41
CA LEU A 340 -11.64 3.50 28.60
C LEU A 340 -13.12 3.90 28.58
N PRO A 341 -14.10 2.99 28.31
CA PRO A 341 -15.51 3.38 28.25
C PRO A 341 -16.10 3.86 29.58
N LEU A 342 -15.44 3.55 30.71
CA LEU A 342 -15.88 3.97 32.05
C LEU A 342 -15.37 5.38 32.42
N VAL A 343 -14.18 5.75 31.92
CA VAL A 343 -13.46 6.97 32.29
C VAL A 343 -13.70 8.10 31.28
N LEU A 344 -13.93 7.74 30.02
CA LEU A 344 -14.07 8.71 28.95
C LEU A 344 -15.47 9.31 28.88
N ASP A 345 -15.55 10.61 28.55
CA ASP A 345 -16.79 11.31 28.20
C ASP A 345 -17.39 10.73 26.90
N GLU A 346 -18.66 11.04 26.63
CA GLU A 346 -19.43 10.48 25.53
C GLU A 346 -18.72 10.66 24.16
N TYR A 347 -18.13 11.83 23.89
CA TYR A 347 -17.37 12.09 22.68
C TYR A 347 -16.16 11.14 22.54
N TRP A 348 -15.34 11.04 23.58
CA TRP A 348 -14.15 10.17 23.57
C TRP A 348 -14.51 8.68 23.59
N ALA A 349 -15.62 8.34 24.26
CA ALA A 349 -16.14 7.00 24.23
C ALA A 349 -16.58 6.60 22.82
N GLY A 350 -17.22 7.49 22.06
CA GLY A 350 -17.56 7.29 20.66
C GLY A 350 -16.33 7.00 19.80
N LEU A 351 -15.29 7.84 19.90
CA LEU A 351 -14.04 7.60 19.18
C LEU A 351 -13.36 6.28 19.56
N ALA A 352 -13.42 5.88 20.83
CA ALA A 352 -12.88 4.63 21.30
C ALA A 352 -13.68 3.42 20.74
N VAL A 353 -15.00 3.53 20.64
CA VAL A 353 -15.87 2.51 20.02
C VAL A 353 -15.51 2.29 18.57
N THR A 354 -15.41 3.37 17.79
CA THR A 354 -14.98 3.29 16.37
C THR A 354 -13.59 2.67 16.25
N GLY A 355 -12.66 3.05 17.13
CA GLY A 355 -11.35 2.41 17.21
C GLY A 355 -11.42 0.93 17.52
N LEU A 356 -12.27 0.51 18.47
CA LEU A 356 -12.48 -0.90 18.78
C LEU A 356 -13.08 -1.67 17.60
N ALA A 357 -14.05 -1.10 16.89
CA ALA A 357 -14.64 -1.74 15.71
C ALA A 357 -13.59 -1.88 14.58
N LEU A 358 -12.77 -0.86 14.34
CA LEU A 358 -11.66 -0.96 13.38
C LEU A 358 -10.62 -2.01 13.79
N SER A 359 -10.42 -2.25 15.09
CA SER A 359 -9.46 -3.26 15.56
C SER A 359 -9.76 -4.67 15.04
N LEU A 360 -11.04 -5.01 14.83
CA LEU A 360 -11.47 -6.28 14.23
C LEU A 360 -10.98 -6.39 12.78
N VAL A 361 -11.09 -5.31 11.99
CA VAL A 361 -10.59 -5.31 10.62
C VAL A 361 -9.07 -5.40 10.61
N LEU A 362 -8.36 -4.63 11.46
CA LEU A 362 -6.91 -4.68 11.55
C LEU A 362 -6.40 -6.05 12.01
N LEU A 363 -7.17 -6.78 12.81
CA LEU A 363 -6.84 -8.15 13.20
C LEU A 363 -6.74 -9.08 11.96
N SER A 364 -7.54 -8.87 10.92
CA SER A 364 -7.46 -9.62 9.66
C SER A 364 -6.12 -9.41 8.94
N TYR A 365 -5.62 -8.17 8.91
CA TYR A 365 -4.29 -7.85 8.36
C TYR A 365 -3.17 -8.53 9.14
N THR A 366 -3.30 -8.67 10.48
CA THR A 366 -2.26 -9.37 11.26
C THR A 366 -2.12 -10.83 10.85
N LEU A 367 -3.20 -11.45 10.39
CA LEU A 367 -3.17 -12.82 9.89
C LEU A 367 -2.58 -12.88 8.47
N VAL A 368 -3.17 -12.16 7.51
CA VAL A 368 -2.81 -12.33 6.10
C VAL A 368 -1.45 -11.72 5.78
N THR A 369 -1.18 -10.51 6.26
CA THR A 369 0.08 -9.79 5.97
C THR A 369 1.13 -10.06 7.04
N GLY A 370 0.73 -10.00 8.31
CA GLY A 370 1.64 -10.19 9.43
C GLY A 370 2.19 -11.60 9.55
N GLU A 371 1.34 -12.61 9.58
CA GLU A 371 1.73 -14.02 9.76
C GLU A 371 1.83 -14.78 8.42
N GLY A 372 0.88 -14.53 7.50
CA GLY A 372 0.85 -15.17 6.18
C GLY A 372 1.91 -14.64 5.22
N GLY A 373 2.45 -13.45 5.45
CA GLY A 373 3.44 -12.81 4.58
C GLY A 373 2.88 -12.35 3.23
N MET A 374 1.57 -12.47 3.00
CA MET A 374 0.92 -12.07 1.76
C MET A 374 0.57 -10.58 1.79
N ILE A 375 0.92 -9.85 0.73
CA ILE A 375 0.59 -8.42 0.61
C ILE A 375 -0.82 -8.28 0.05
N TRP A 376 -1.82 -8.26 0.95
CA TRP A 376 -3.23 -8.08 0.56
C TRP A 376 -3.69 -6.65 0.84
N LEU A 377 -4.13 -5.95 -0.21
CA LEU A 377 -4.54 -4.55 -0.15
C LEU A 377 -6.08 -4.38 -0.16
N CYS A 378 -6.84 -5.49 -0.20
CA CYS A 378 -8.31 -5.48 -0.30
C CYS A 378 -9.05 -5.78 1.01
N GLN A 379 -8.40 -5.76 2.18
CA GLN A 379 -9.08 -6.09 3.44
C GLN A 379 -10.21 -5.10 3.78
N ILE A 380 -10.02 -3.82 3.45
CA ILE A 380 -11.07 -2.80 3.59
C ILE A 380 -12.28 -3.11 2.71
N THR A 381 -12.05 -3.65 1.51
CA THR A 381 -13.12 -4.05 0.58
C THR A 381 -13.93 -5.21 1.15
N PHE A 382 -13.28 -6.18 1.78
CA PHE A 382 -13.98 -7.26 2.46
C PHE A 382 -14.75 -6.76 3.69
N ALA A 383 -14.22 -5.77 4.41
CA ALA A 383 -14.95 -5.10 5.47
C ALA A 383 -16.20 -4.38 4.92
N GLY A 384 -16.06 -3.60 3.83
CA GLY A 384 -17.19 -2.93 3.18
C GLY A 384 -18.25 -3.90 2.66
N LEU A 385 -17.85 -5.02 2.03
CA LEU A 385 -18.78 -6.07 1.62
C LEU A 385 -19.46 -6.74 2.83
N GLY A 386 -18.72 -6.98 3.90
CA GLY A 386 -19.28 -7.49 5.15
C GLY A 386 -20.29 -6.53 5.78
N ALA A 387 -19.98 -5.24 5.81
CA ALA A 387 -20.88 -4.17 6.24
C ALA A 387 -22.18 -4.17 5.42
N LEU A 388 -22.04 -4.17 4.07
CA LEU A 388 -23.19 -4.16 3.15
C LEU A 388 -24.08 -5.37 3.31
N VAL A 389 -23.51 -6.60 3.27
CA VAL A 389 -24.31 -7.82 3.38
C VAL A 389 -24.98 -7.94 4.75
N SER A 390 -24.28 -7.54 5.82
CA SER A 390 -24.84 -7.55 7.18
C SER A 390 -25.98 -6.55 7.33
N ALA A 391 -25.84 -5.33 6.77
CA ALA A 391 -26.85 -4.30 6.79
C ALA A 391 -28.11 -4.73 6.00
N GLU A 392 -27.93 -5.31 4.80
CA GLU A 392 -29.03 -5.84 4.01
C GLU A 392 -29.78 -6.97 4.75
N LEU A 393 -29.06 -7.89 5.39
CA LEU A 393 -29.70 -8.97 6.17
C LEU A 393 -30.48 -8.41 7.37
N ALA A 394 -29.93 -7.42 8.08
CA ALA A 394 -30.58 -6.83 9.23
C ALA A 394 -31.81 -6.00 8.83
N THR A 395 -31.69 -5.16 7.78
CA THR A 395 -32.74 -4.20 7.41
C THR A 395 -33.78 -4.81 6.47
N SER A 396 -33.35 -5.46 5.37
CA SER A 396 -34.28 -5.98 4.37
C SER A 396 -34.93 -7.31 4.77
N TYR A 397 -34.24 -8.13 5.59
CA TYR A 397 -34.74 -9.44 6.01
C TYR A 397 -35.07 -9.52 7.51
N GLY A 398 -34.85 -8.43 8.29
CA GLY A 398 -35.22 -8.34 9.69
C GLY A 398 -34.40 -9.28 10.62
N TRP A 399 -33.19 -9.66 10.24
CA TRP A 399 -32.36 -10.52 11.07
C TRP A 399 -31.80 -9.78 12.29
N PRO A 400 -31.61 -10.46 13.43
CA PRO A 400 -30.91 -9.86 14.56
C PRO A 400 -29.50 -9.38 14.13
N PRO A 401 -29.08 -8.15 14.48
CA PRO A 401 -27.86 -7.54 13.94
C PRO A 401 -26.60 -8.39 14.12
N LEU A 402 -26.39 -9.01 15.27
CA LEU A 402 -25.23 -9.87 15.50
C LEU A 402 -25.24 -11.14 14.63
N VAL A 403 -26.42 -11.73 14.41
CA VAL A 403 -26.56 -12.89 13.53
C VAL A 403 -26.31 -12.48 12.09
N ALA A 404 -26.85 -11.31 11.69
CA ALA A 404 -26.62 -10.74 10.36
C ALA A 404 -25.11 -10.52 10.09
N VAL A 405 -24.32 -10.06 11.05
CA VAL A 405 -22.88 -9.89 10.91
C VAL A 405 -22.17 -11.24 10.74
N VAL A 406 -22.45 -12.21 11.62
CA VAL A 406 -21.78 -13.52 11.60
C VAL A 406 -22.09 -14.29 10.31
N VAL A 407 -23.36 -14.30 9.90
CA VAL A 407 -23.83 -15.01 8.69
C VAL A 407 -23.50 -14.22 7.43
N GLY A 408 -23.64 -12.89 7.46
CA GLY A 408 -23.35 -12.01 6.34
C GLY A 408 -21.86 -11.98 5.94
N ALA A 409 -20.97 -12.34 6.84
CA ALA A 409 -19.56 -12.53 6.53
C ALA A 409 -19.27 -13.77 5.68
N LEU A 410 -20.11 -14.82 5.70
CA LEU A 410 -19.87 -16.09 5.00
C LEU A 410 -19.85 -15.95 3.46
N PRO A 411 -20.78 -15.26 2.79
CA PRO A 411 -20.69 -15.03 1.35
C PRO A 411 -19.42 -14.29 0.93
N VAL A 412 -18.92 -13.36 1.77
CA VAL A 412 -17.69 -12.61 1.50
C VAL A 412 -16.47 -13.53 1.51
N VAL A 413 -16.47 -14.58 2.34
CA VAL A 413 -15.38 -15.59 2.35
C VAL A 413 -15.22 -16.27 1.00
N VAL A 414 -16.32 -16.53 0.28
CA VAL A 414 -16.24 -17.14 -1.05
C VAL A 414 -15.43 -16.26 -2.00
N LEU A 415 -15.65 -14.94 -1.96
CA LEU A 415 -14.85 -13.99 -2.75
C LEU A 415 -13.39 -13.96 -2.30
N GLY A 416 -13.13 -13.96 -0.99
CA GLY A 416 -11.77 -14.03 -0.45
C GLY A 416 -11.01 -15.29 -0.87
N VAL A 417 -11.67 -16.44 -0.87
CA VAL A 417 -11.09 -17.71 -1.36
C VAL A 417 -10.84 -17.64 -2.87
N ALA A 418 -11.76 -17.07 -3.66
CA ALA A 418 -11.59 -16.91 -5.10
C ALA A 418 -10.38 -16.02 -5.43
N ILE A 419 -10.22 -14.90 -4.75
CA ILE A 419 -9.04 -14.02 -4.89
C ILE A 419 -7.77 -14.75 -4.40
N GLY A 420 -7.85 -15.46 -3.27
CA GLY A 420 -6.76 -16.30 -2.78
C GLY A 420 -6.30 -17.32 -3.82
N LEU A 421 -7.23 -18.01 -4.49
CA LEU A 421 -6.94 -18.98 -5.55
C LEU A 421 -6.25 -18.32 -6.75
N LEU A 422 -6.72 -17.15 -7.18
CA LEU A 422 -6.12 -16.39 -8.28
C LEU A 422 -4.67 -16.00 -7.97
N THR A 423 -4.37 -15.67 -6.72
CA THR A 423 -3.05 -15.17 -6.30
C THR A 423 -1.99 -16.25 -6.10
N ILE A 424 -2.35 -17.54 -6.02
CA ILE A 424 -1.40 -18.64 -5.72
C ILE A 424 -0.24 -18.76 -6.73
N ARG A 425 -0.51 -18.44 -8.01
CA ARG A 425 0.47 -18.57 -9.09
C ARG A 425 1.21 -17.26 -9.41
N LEU A 426 0.99 -16.24 -8.59
CA LEU A 426 1.53 -14.89 -8.81
C LEU A 426 2.59 -14.58 -7.76
N GLY A 427 3.62 -13.85 -8.14
CA GLY A 427 4.61 -13.31 -7.21
C GLY A 427 4.01 -12.22 -6.31
N ASP A 428 4.67 -11.91 -5.19
CA ASP A 428 4.16 -11.05 -4.12
C ASP A 428 3.63 -9.68 -4.60
N LEU A 429 4.34 -9.04 -5.54
CA LEU A 429 3.92 -7.76 -6.10
C LEU A 429 2.63 -7.90 -6.91
N TYR A 430 2.51 -8.95 -7.72
CA TYR A 430 1.29 -9.20 -8.49
C TYR A 430 0.11 -9.56 -7.58
N VAL A 431 0.36 -10.22 -6.45
CA VAL A 431 -0.66 -10.48 -5.41
C VAL A 431 -1.21 -9.15 -4.87
N ALA A 432 -0.33 -8.20 -4.53
CA ALA A 432 -0.74 -6.86 -4.11
C ALA A 432 -1.59 -6.15 -5.17
N LEU A 433 -1.19 -6.24 -6.44
CA LEU A 433 -1.90 -5.60 -7.55
C LEU A 433 -3.25 -6.26 -7.87
N VAL A 434 -3.36 -7.59 -7.79
CA VAL A 434 -4.66 -8.31 -7.93
C VAL A 434 -5.63 -7.88 -6.85
N THR A 435 -5.16 -7.85 -5.61
CA THR A 435 -6.02 -7.49 -4.48
C THR A 435 -6.43 -6.02 -4.52
N LEU A 436 -5.53 -5.12 -4.93
CA LEU A 436 -5.85 -3.72 -5.19
C LEU A 436 -6.90 -3.58 -6.30
N THR A 437 -6.71 -4.30 -7.43
CA THR A 437 -7.63 -4.30 -8.57
C THR A 437 -9.02 -4.76 -8.17
N PHE A 438 -9.09 -5.87 -7.43
CA PHE A 438 -10.35 -6.38 -6.92
C PHE A 438 -11.06 -5.33 -6.07
N GLY A 439 -10.32 -4.70 -5.17
CA GLY A 439 -10.88 -3.63 -4.33
C GLY A 439 -11.44 -2.46 -5.15
N LEU A 440 -10.68 -1.96 -6.13
CA LEU A 440 -11.12 -0.87 -7.01
C LEU A 440 -12.33 -1.24 -7.87
N LEU A 441 -12.39 -2.48 -8.38
CA LEU A 441 -13.57 -2.95 -9.11
C LEU A 441 -14.81 -3.05 -8.23
N VAL A 442 -14.69 -3.55 -7.00
CA VAL A 442 -15.81 -3.58 -6.06
C VAL A 442 -16.23 -2.16 -5.69
N GLN A 443 -15.26 -1.27 -5.43
CA GLN A 443 -15.54 0.13 -5.12
C GLN A 443 -16.32 0.80 -6.25
N THR A 444 -15.89 0.66 -7.51
CA THR A 444 -16.52 1.32 -8.66
C THR A 444 -17.78 0.65 -9.16
N LEU A 445 -17.93 -0.68 -9.04
CA LEU A 445 -19.08 -1.43 -9.59
C LEU A 445 -20.15 -1.78 -8.56
N VAL A 446 -19.79 -1.83 -7.26
CA VAL A 446 -20.71 -2.26 -6.21
C VAL A 446 -21.03 -1.13 -5.25
N PHE A 447 -20.01 -0.45 -4.70
CA PHE A 447 -20.19 0.54 -3.65
C PHE A 447 -20.84 1.84 -4.15
N THR A 448 -20.65 2.20 -5.41
CA THR A 448 -21.26 3.39 -6.03
C THR A 448 -22.68 3.15 -6.59
N ARG A 449 -23.31 2.02 -6.27
CA ARG A 449 -24.69 1.78 -6.71
C ARG A 449 -25.68 2.55 -5.87
N ASP A 450 -26.57 3.30 -6.52
CA ASP A 450 -27.62 4.12 -5.87
C ASP A 450 -28.44 3.34 -4.84
N ARG A 451 -28.70 2.05 -5.13
CA ARG A 451 -29.43 1.16 -4.21
C ARG A 451 -28.72 1.02 -2.84
N PHE A 452 -27.38 1.04 -2.84
CA PHE A 452 -26.58 0.81 -1.63
C PHE A 452 -26.03 2.11 -1.05
N ASP A 453 -25.80 3.12 -1.91
CA ASP A 453 -25.35 4.44 -1.49
C ASP A 453 -26.48 5.24 -0.84
N ASN A 454 -27.73 5.09 -1.34
CA ASN A 454 -28.91 5.75 -0.81
C ASN A 454 -28.67 7.27 -0.58
N TYR A 455 -28.19 7.96 -1.62
CA TYR A 455 -27.83 9.40 -1.57
C TYR A 455 -26.81 9.74 -0.47
N GLY A 456 -25.81 8.91 -0.26
CA GLY A 456 -24.75 9.08 0.73
C GLY A 456 -25.14 8.68 2.17
N GLN A 457 -26.35 8.19 2.40
CA GLN A 457 -26.79 7.73 3.72
C GLN A 457 -26.40 6.26 4.01
N GLY A 458 -26.08 5.50 2.97
CA GLY A 458 -25.76 4.08 3.08
C GLY A 458 -26.98 3.21 3.40
N VAL A 459 -26.73 1.92 3.63
CA VAL A 459 -27.75 0.96 4.06
C VAL A 459 -27.82 0.96 5.59
N PRO A 460 -28.99 1.22 6.21
CA PRO A 460 -29.13 1.25 7.67
C PRO A 460 -28.68 -0.07 8.32
N MET A 461 -27.94 0.04 9.41
CA MET A 461 -27.48 -1.11 10.21
C MET A 461 -27.73 -0.84 11.70
N PRO A 462 -28.84 -1.33 12.26
CA PRO A 462 -29.17 -1.06 13.66
C PRO A 462 -28.17 -1.74 14.61
N ARG A 463 -27.94 -1.14 15.78
CA ARG A 463 -27.27 -1.81 16.90
C ARG A 463 -28.23 -2.82 17.55
N PRO A 464 -27.72 -3.86 18.22
CA PRO A 464 -28.57 -4.73 19.05
C PRO A 464 -29.25 -3.90 20.15
N GLY A 465 -30.56 -4.13 20.42
CA GLY A 465 -31.33 -3.33 21.36
C GLY A 465 -30.76 -3.29 22.80
N PHE A 466 -29.97 -4.31 23.20
CA PHE A 466 -29.28 -4.30 24.48
C PHE A 466 -27.97 -3.47 24.47
N ALA A 467 -27.48 -3.05 23.29
CA ALA A 467 -26.21 -2.36 23.10
C ALA A 467 -26.39 -1.05 22.30
N GLU A 468 -27.49 -0.32 22.50
CA GLU A 468 -27.71 0.99 21.90
C GLU A 468 -26.76 2.04 22.49
N ASP A 469 -26.47 1.94 23.82
CA ASP A 469 -25.52 2.79 24.50
C ASP A 469 -24.07 2.54 24.06
N ASN A 470 -23.29 3.60 23.83
CA ASN A 470 -21.90 3.54 23.39
C ASN A 470 -21.01 2.69 24.32
N ARG A 471 -21.25 2.73 25.62
CA ARG A 471 -20.46 1.96 26.60
C ARG A 471 -20.72 0.47 26.46
N VAL A 472 -22.00 0.07 26.37
CA VAL A 472 -22.37 -1.34 26.21
C VAL A 472 -21.88 -1.86 24.87
N PHE A 473 -22.00 -1.06 23.80
CA PHE A 473 -21.51 -1.43 22.48
C PHE A 473 -19.97 -1.53 22.44
N ALA A 474 -19.24 -0.68 23.18
CA ALA A 474 -17.80 -0.82 23.34
C ALA A 474 -17.40 -2.18 23.95
N TYR A 475 -18.10 -2.61 25.02
CA TYR A 475 -17.83 -3.92 25.62
C TYR A 475 -18.22 -5.08 24.71
N LEU A 476 -19.30 -4.96 23.96
CA LEU A 476 -19.70 -5.96 22.95
C LEU A 476 -18.60 -6.11 21.89
N THR A 477 -18.11 -4.99 21.36
CA THR A 477 -17.05 -4.95 20.33
C THR A 477 -15.72 -5.46 20.88
N LEU A 478 -15.36 -5.06 22.10
CA LEU A 478 -14.18 -5.58 22.80
C LEU A 478 -14.28 -7.10 23.04
N GLY A 479 -15.46 -7.59 23.42
CA GLY A 479 -15.73 -9.03 23.56
C GLY A 479 -15.54 -9.78 22.24
N ALA A 480 -16.08 -9.24 21.14
CA ALA A 480 -15.88 -9.80 19.80
C ALA A 480 -14.39 -9.80 19.40
N PHE A 481 -13.65 -8.71 19.68
CA PHE A 481 -12.21 -8.65 19.45
C PHE A 481 -11.45 -9.73 20.25
N ILE A 482 -11.76 -9.90 21.53
CA ILE A 482 -11.11 -10.91 22.37
C ILE A 482 -11.37 -12.31 21.82
N VAL A 483 -12.61 -12.62 21.45
CA VAL A 483 -12.98 -13.92 20.87
C VAL A 483 -12.19 -14.19 19.59
N LEU A 484 -12.20 -13.25 18.64
CA LEU A 484 -11.48 -13.40 17.36
C LEU A 484 -9.95 -13.44 17.57
N ALA A 485 -9.41 -12.64 18.48
CA ALA A 485 -7.99 -12.67 18.83
C ALA A 485 -7.56 -14.00 19.45
N LEU A 486 -8.38 -14.57 20.34
CA LEU A 486 -8.14 -15.90 20.94
C LEU A 486 -8.24 -17.01 19.88
N LEU A 487 -9.22 -16.95 18.97
CA LEU A 487 -9.33 -17.88 17.85
C LEU A 487 -8.09 -17.79 16.96
N LEU A 488 -7.61 -16.58 16.66
CA LEU A 488 -6.39 -16.36 15.88
C LEU A 488 -5.14 -16.92 16.60
N ILE A 489 -4.99 -16.66 17.89
CA ILE A 489 -3.87 -17.19 18.70
C ILE A 489 -3.92 -18.73 18.72
N ASN A 490 -5.10 -19.30 18.86
CA ASN A 490 -5.28 -20.75 18.83
C ASN A 490 -4.97 -21.33 17.44
N PHE A 491 -5.43 -20.66 16.37
CA PHE A 491 -5.08 -21.04 14.99
C PHE A 491 -3.57 -21.06 14.78
N ARG A 492 -2.84 -20.05 15.25
CA ARG A 492 -1.35 -19.98 15.17
C ARG A 492 -0.67 -21.19 15.82
N ARG A 493 -1.27 -21.77 16.86
CA ARG A 493 -0.75 -22.93 17.57
C ARG A 493 -1.15 -24.26 16.92
N SER A 494 -2.11 -24.23 16.00
CA SER A 494 -2.58 -25.42 15.27
C SER A 494 -1.60 -25.83 14.18
N THR A 495 -1.82 -27.04 13.63
CA THR A 495 -1.06 -27.54 12.45
C THR A 495 -1.18 -26.59 11.25
N GLY A 496 -2.35 -25.97 11.05
CA GLY A 496 -2.56 -24.96 10.00
C GLY A 496 -1.70 -23.72 10.18
N GLY A 497 -1.57 -23.21 11.41
CA GLY A 497 -0.70 -22.07 11.74
C GLY A 497 0.78 -22.40 11.58
N LEU A 498 1.21 -23.59 11.96
CA LEU A 498 2.58 -24.06 11.73
C LEU A 498 2.88 -24.21 10.24
N ALA A 499 1.97 -24.77 9.45
CA ALA A 499 2.09 -24.87 8.00
C ALA A 499 2.19 -23.47 7.35
N MET A 500 1.36 -22.51 7.80
CA MET A 500 1.42 -21.13 7.35
C MET A 500 2.80 -20.49 7.60
N SER A 501 3.33 -20.68 8.81
CA SER A 501 4.66 -20.20 9.18
C SER A 501 5.76 -20.80 8.29
N ALA A 502 5.71 -22.12 8.03
CA ALA A 502 6.65 -22.79 7.16
C ALA A 502 6.58 -22.26 5.72
N VAL A 503 5.38 -22.14 5.14
CA VAL A 503 5.15 -21.62 3.78
C VAL A 503 5.66 -20.19 3.63
N ARG A 504 5.48 -19.35 4.65
CA ARG A 504 5.99 -17.98 4.66
C ARG A 504 7.51 -17.91 4.54
N TRP A 505 8.24 -18.78 5.26
CA TRP A 505 9.70 -18.79 5.25
C TRP A 505 10.28 -19.36 3.96
N SER A 506 9.71 -20.46 3.46
CA SER A 506 10.14 -21.08 2.21
C SER A 506 9.01 -21.91 1.60
N GLU A 507 8.47 -21.47 0.49
CA GLU A 507 7.48 -22.25 -0.26
C GLU A 507 8.08 -23.56 -0.78
N ASP A 508 9.30 -23.51 -1.33
CA ASP A 508 9.97 -24.69 -1.88
C ASP A 508 10.36 -25.67 -0.78
N GLY A 509 10.89 -25.19 0.34
CA GLY A 509 11.16 -26.01 1.52
C GLY A 509 9.90 -26.66 2.09
N SER A 510 8.76 -25.94 2.08
CA SER A 510 7.48 -26.48 2.52
C SER A 510 6.95 -27.59 1.60
N ARG A 511 7.18 -27.49 0.29
CA ARG A 511 6.83 -28.53 -0.69
C ARG A 511 7.62 -29.81 -0.45
N THR A 512 8.92 -29.72 -0.13
CA THR A 512 9.76 -30.90 0.13
C THR A 512 9.32 -31.68 1.36
N VAL A 513 8.71 -31.01 2.35
CA VAL A 513 8.15 -31.62 3.57
C VAL A 513 6.69 -32.11 3.36
N GLY A 514 6.13 -31.96 2.14
CA GLY A 514 4.79 -32.41 1.80
C GLY A 514 3.67 -31.46 2.18
N LEU A 515 3.95 -30.19 2.55
CA LEU A 515 2.92 -29.21 2.85
C LEU A 515 2.27 -28.68 1.58
N SER A 516 0.94 -28.60 1.58
CA SER A 516 0.18 -28.01 0.47
C SER A 516 0.12 -26.48 0.62
N ILE A 517 0.92 -25.76 -0.18
CA ILE A 517 0.92 -24.29 -0.23
C ILE A 517 -0.47 -23.76 -0.54
N VAL A 518 -1.16 -24.39 -1.53
CA VAL A 518 -2.49 -23.99 -1.97
C VAL A 518 -3.48 -24.01 -0.80
N ARG A 519 -3.58 -25.16 -0.12
CA ARG A 519 -4.52 -25.30 1.02
C ARG A 519 -4.20 -24.32 2.15
N THR A 520 -2.91 -24.13 2.44
CA THR A 520 -2.47 -23.20 3.50
C THR A 520 -2.83 -21.77 3.17
N LYS A 521 -2.51 -21.29 1.96
CA LYS A 521 -2.85 -19.92 1.53
C LYS A 521 -4.35 -19.69 1.47
N LEU A 522 -5.15 -20.64 0.95
CA LEU A 522 -6.61 -20.53 0.91
C LEU A 522 -7.25 -20.49 2.30
N LEU A 523 -6.75 -21.29 3.24
CA LEU A 523 -7.23 -21.27 4.62
C LEU A 523 -6.99 -19.92 5.28
N VAL A 524 -5.79 -19.36 5.11
CA VAL A 524 -5.44 -18.01 5.62
C VAL A 524 -6.34 -16.95 4.98
N SER A 525 -6.54 -17.03 3.67
CA SER A 525 -7.42 -16.12 2.93
C SER A 525 -8.86 -16.17 3.46
N ALA A 526 -9.41 -17.37 3.66
CA ALA A 526 -10.76 -17.56 4.16
C ALA A 526 -10.95 -16.95 5.56
N ILE A 527 -10.04 -17.27 6.49
CA ILE A 527 -10.11 -16.77 7.87
C ILE A 527 -9.93 -15.26 7.92
N ALA A 528 -8.95 -14.72 7.20
CA ALA A 528 -8.70 -13.28 7.18
C ALA A 528 -9.88 -12.50 6.57
N THR A 529 -10.47 -13.00 5.48
CA THR A 529 -11.66 -12.39 4.86
C THR A 529 -12.86 -12.43 5.80
N TYR A 530 -13.09 -13.55 6.50
CA TYR A 530 -14.16 -13.66 7.48
C TYR A 530 -14.01 -12.63 8.60
N ILE A 531 -12.80 -12.51 9.18
CA ILE A 531 -12.53 -11.55 10.25
C ILE A 531 -12.73 -10.11 9.75
N ALA A 532 -12.26 -9.79 8.52
CA ALA A 532 -12.45 -8.47 7.93
C ALA A 532 -13.94 -8.13 7.73
N ALA A 533 -14.72 -9.08 7.19
CA ALA A 533 -16.15 -8.90 6.95
C ALA A 533 -16.93 -8.74 8.27
N VAL A 534 -16.62 -9.51 9.30
CA VAL A 534 -17.19 -9.32 10.64
C VAL A 534 -16.84 -7.93 11.18
N GLY A 535 -15.58 -7.52 11.08
CA GLY A 535 -15.14 -6.18 11.50
C GLY A 535 -15.89 -5.06 10.77
N GLY A 536 -16.14 -5.22 9.47
CA GLY A 536 -16.96 -4.29 8.68
C GLY A 536 -18.40 -4.20 9.16
N GLY A 537 -19.01 -5.33 9.53
CA GLY A 537 -20.35 -5.34 10.15
C GLY A 537 -20.40 -4.60 11.48
N PHE A 538 -19.35 -4.70 12.32
CA PHE A 538 -19.25 -3.92 13.56
C PHE A 538 -19.04 -2.43 13.31
N LEU A 539 -18.25 -2.05 12.29
CA LEU A 539 -18.12 -0.65 11.86
C LEU A 539 -19.46 -0.08 11.37
N ALA A 540 -20.23 -0.87 10.61
CA ALA A 540 -21.57 -0.46 10.17
C ALA A 540 -22.55 -0.31 11.32
N MET A 541 -22.52 -1.19 12.33
CA MET A 541 -23.30 -1.04 13.57
C MET A 541 -22.87 0.20 14.38
N ASP A 542 -21.58 0.55 14.37
CA ASP A 542 -21.09 1.74 15.04
C ASP A 542 -21.63 3.02 14.40
N SER A 543 -21.49 3.16 13.09
CA SER A 543 -22.04 4.28 12.32
C SER A 543 -23.55 4.22 12.09
N GLN A 544 -24.23 3.15 12.53
CA GLN A 544 -25.64 2.84 12.30
C GLN A 544 -26.05 2.76 10.82
N ALA A 545 -25.09 2.74 9.92
CA ALA A 545 -25.26 2.56 8.49
C ALA A 545 -24.00 1.97 7.84
N ALA A 546 -24.16 1.16 6.81
CA ALA A 546 -23.08 0.76 5.93
C ALA A 546 -22.77 1.91 4.95
N LEU A 547 -21.91 2.83 5.37
CA LEU A 547 -21.43 3.97 4.57
C LEU A 547 -20.34 3.49 3.63
N LEU A 548 -20.69 3.09 2.41
CA LEU A 548 -19.76 2.41 1.51
C LEU A 548 -18.59 3.27 1.04
N ASP A 549 -18.75 4.59 0.98
CA ASP A 549 -17.69 5.54 0.66
C ASP A 549 -16.54 5.51 1.68
N SER A 550 -16.83 5.16 2.94
CA SER A 550 -15.82 5.02 4.00
C SER A 550 -14.92 3.79 3.80
N TYR A 551 -15.30 2.86 2.92
CA TYR A 551 -14.53 1.65 2.60
C TYR A 551 -13.73 1.78 1.31
N GLY A 552 -13.35 3.00 0.93
CA GLY A 552 -12.49 3.26 -0.22
C GLY A 552 -11.14 2.55 -0.10
N VAL A 553 -10.68 1.94 -1.19
CA VAL A 553 -9.47 1.07 -1.21
C VAL A 553 -8.23 1.78 -0.70
N PHE A 554 -8.09 3.07 -1.01
CA PHE A 554 -6.94 3.85 -0.54
C PHE A 554 -6.95 4.12 0.97
N GLY A 555 -8.13 4.20 1.59
CA GLY A 555 -8.27 4.17 3.05
C GLY A 555 -7.69 2.90 3.67
N GLY A 556 -7.86 1.76 3.00
CA GLY A 556 -7.25 0.49 3.40
C GLY A 556 -5.72 0.49 3.39
N LEU A 557 -5.10 1.26 2.50
CA LEU A 557 -3.64 1.45 2.51
C LEU A 557 -3.18 2.24 3.74
N VAL A 558 -3.97 3.26 4.15
CA VAL A 558 -3.71 4.00 5.40
C VAL A 558 -3.81 3.06 6.60
N TRP A 559 -4.86 2.25 6.69
CA TRP A 559 -5.04 1.27 7.75
C TRP A 559 -3.88 0.27 7.84
N LEU A 560 -3.43 -0.24 6.69
CA LEU A 560 -2.26 -1.11 6.62
C LEU A 560 -1.00 -0.38 7.12
N ALA A 561 -0.77 0.86 6.68
CA ALA A 561 0.38 1.66 7.08
C ALA A 561 0.42 1.88 8.60
N VAL A 562 -0.72 2.23 9.20
CA VAL A 562 -0.85 2.43 10.66
C VAL A 562 -0.57 1.13 11.41
N LEU A 563 -1.16 0.01 10.97
CA LEU A 563 -0.92 -1.30 11.60
C LEU A 563 0.55 -1.71 11.52
N VAL A 564 1.17 -1.58 10.33
CA VAL A 564 2.57 -1.99 10.15
C VAL A 564 3.51 -1.09 10.97
N THR A 565 3.18 0.19 11.12
CA THR A 565 3.90 1.13 11.99
C THR A 565 3.94 0.65 13.44
N ILE A 566 2.81 0.22 13.98
CA ILE A 566 2.71 -0.25 15.37
C ILE A 566 3.28 -1.67 15.49
N GLY A 567 2.96 -2.56 14.52
CA GLY A 567 3.46 -3.92 14.46
C GLY A 567 2.45 -4.88 13.83
N SER A 568 2.79 -5.48 12.69
CA SER A 568 1.84 -6.28 11.89
C SER A 568 1.56 -7.70 12.43
N ARG A 569 2.31 -8.18 13.43
CA ARG A 569 2.26 -9.60 13.87
C ARG A 569 1.50 -9.85 15.17
N SER A 570 1.05 -8.82 15.84
CA SER A 570 0.44 -8.95 17.18
C SER A 570 -1.01 -8.50 17.18
N PRO A 571 -1.97 -9.29 17.73
CA PRO A 571 -3.32 -8.80 17.96
C PRO A 571 -3.38 -7.54 18.83
N ALA A 572 -2.49 -7.41 19.82
CA ALA A 572 -2.38 -6.21 20.63
C ALA A 572 -1.97 -4.98 19.78
N ALA A 573 -1.13 -5.17 18.76
CA ALA A 573 -0.78 -4.08 17.84
C ALA A 573 -1.98 -3.64 17.01
N ALA A 574 -2.87 -4.54 16.59
CA ALA A 574 -4.10 -4.17 15.88
C ALA A 574 -5.00 -3.29 16.77
N LEU A 575 -5.12 -3.62 18.05
CA LEU A 575 -5.89 -2.84 19.03
C LEU A 575 -5.28 -1.45 19.27
N VAL A 576 -3.97 -1.37 19.50
CA VAL A 576 -3.27 -0.10 19.71
C VAL A 576 -3.30 0.77 18.44
N ALA A 577 -3.09 0.17 17.28
CA ALA A 577 -3.11 0.86 15.98
C ALA A 577 -4.48 1.50 15.71
N SER A 578 -5.56 0.75 15.89
CA SER A 578 -6.92 1.23 15.63
C SER A 578 -7.36 2.33 16.61
N LEU A 579 -7.06 2.16 17.90
CA LEU A 579 -7.35 3.18 18.91
C LEU A 579 -6.52 4.45 18.66
N SER A 580 -5.23 4.31 18.34
CA SER A 580 -4.39 5.46 17.99
C SER A 580 -4.91 6.19 16.76
N PHE A 581 -5.41 5.45 15.75
CA PHE A 581 -5.93 6.02 14.51
C PHE A 581 -7.15 6.92 14.73
N HIS A 582 -8.00 6.63 15.72
CA HIS A 582 -9.19 7.44 16.02
C HIS A 582 -8.98 8.43 17.17
N LEU A 583 -8.27 8.03 18.24
CA LEU A 583 -8.09 8.92 19.39
C LEU A 583 -7.06 10.03 19.13
N LEU A 584 -5.98 9.75 18.37
CA LEU A 584 -4.96 10.78 18.12
C LEU A 584 -5.49 11.98 17.33
N PRO A 585 -6.23 11.82 16.21
CA PRO A 585 -6.91 12.94 15.57
C PRO A 585 -7.89 13.67 16.50
N GLY A 586 -8.64 12.94 17.34
CA GLY A 586 -9.52 13.53 18.34
C GLY A 586 -8.78 14.46 19.30
N VAL A 587 -7.60 14.06 19.79
CA VAL A 587 -6.75 14.92 20.64
C VAL A 587 -6.33 16.18 19.91
N PHE A 588 -5.89 16.06 18.65
CA PHE A 588 -5.46 17.19 17.86
C PHE A 588 -6.61 18.17 17.58
N HIS A 589 -7.80 17.64 17.23
CA HIS A 589 -8.98 18.46 16.99
C HIS A 589 -9.50 19.20 18.24
N THR A 590 -9.38 18.58 19.42
CA THR A 590 -9.94 19.12 20.65
C THR A 590 -9.01 20.13 21.33
N TYR A 591 -7.70 19.85 21.34
CA TYR A 591 -6.73 20.60 22.17
C TYR A 591 -5.75 21.44 21.36
N LEU A 592 -5.66 21.29 20.05
CA LEU A 592 -4.70 22.00 19.21
C LEU A 592 -5.41 22.87 18.15
N PRO A 593 -4.73 23.91 17.62
CA PRO A 593 -5.30 24.73 16.55
C PRO A 593 -5.68 23.88 15.33
N ILE A 594 -6.73 24.27 14.61
CA ILE A 594 -7.25 23.56 13.43
C ILE A 594 -6.18 23.37 12.32
N SER A 595 -5.18 24.24 12.28
CA SER A 595 -4.03 24.12 11.38
C SER A 595 -3.21 22.85 11.60
N TRP A 596 -3.34 22.18 12.75
CA TRP A 596 -2.63 20.94 13.10
C TRP A 596 -3.46 19.68 12.87
N ALA A 597 -4.67 19.82 12.32
CA ALA A 597 -5.59 18.69 12.10
C ALA A 597 -5.00 17.58 11.20
N GLU A 598 -4.09 17.93 10.29
CA GLU A 598 -3.44 16.97 9.36
C GLU A 598 -2.22 16.26 9.96
N VAL A 599 -1.70 16.72 11.09
CA VAL A 599 -0.47 16.18 11.70
C VAL A 599 -0.60 14.70 12.10
N PRO A 600 -1.74 14.21 12.64
CA PRO A 600 -1.87 12.79 12.95
C PRO A 600 -1.67 11.86 11.75
N VAL A 601 -2.26 12.21 10.60
CA VAL A 601 -2.12 11.44 9.35
C VAL A 601 -0.67 11.45 8.88
N LEU A 602 -0.02 12.61 8.96
CA LEU A 602 1.40 12.77 8.65
C LEU A 602 2.27 11.90 9.55
N LEU A 603 1.99 11.83 10.86
CA LEU A 603 2.71 10.98 11.81
C LEU A 603 2.57 9.49 11.47
N PHE A 604 1.38 9.03 11.07
CA PHE A 604 1.18 7.65 10.64
C PHE A 604 1.97 7.33 9.36
N GLY A 605 1.99 8.24 8.39
CA GLY A 605 2.81 8.09 7.19
C GLY A 605 4.30 8.03 7.51
N PHE A 606 4.81 8.89 8.38
CA PHE A 606 6.20 8.84 8.87
C PHE A 606 6.50 7.54 9.61
N GLY A 607 5.57 7.06 10.44
CA GLY A 607 5.70 5.77 11.12
C GLY A 607 5.89 4.64 10.14
N ALA A 608 5.08 4.58 9.07
CA ALA A 608 5.21 3.57 8.02
C ALA A 608 6.56 3.67 7.28
N ILE A 609 7.08 4.88 7.07
CA ILE A 609 8.42 5.09 6.52
C ILE A 609 9.51 4.54 7.48
N MET A 610 9.36 4.76 8.79
CA MET A 610 10.33 4.30 9.78
C MET A 610 10.42 2.77 9.89
N VAL A 611 9.36 2.03 9.53
CA VAL A 611 9.36 0.56 9.42
C VAL A 611 10.42 0.05 8.43
N ALA A 612 10.82 0.87 7.46
CA ALA A 612 11.94 0.55 6.57
C ALA A 612 13.27 0.31 7.34
N LYS A 613 13.41 0.89 8.53
CA LYS A 613 14.58 0.71 9.42
C LYS A 613 14.37 -0.44 10.41
N ASP A 614 13.19 -0.55 11.00
CA ASP A 614 12.84 -1.62 11.98
C ASP A 614 11.53 -2.33 11.57
N PRO A 615 11.63 -3.47 10.88
CA PRO A 615 10.48 -4.18 10.33
C PRO A 615 9.48 -4.72 11.35
N ASP A 616 9.89 -4.84 12.63
CA ASP A 616 9.03 -5.38 13.69
C ASP A 616 8.03 -4.37 14.24
N GLY A 617 8.16 -3.10 13.85
CA GLY A 617 7.30 -1.99 14.27
C GLY A 617 7.65 -1.39 15.63
N ILE A 618 6.98 -0.26 15.93
CA ILE A 618 7.26 0.56 17.12
C ILE A 618 7.04 -0.22 18.42
N LEU A 619 5.99 -1.03 18.49
CA LEU A 619 5.66 -1.78 19.71
C LEU A 619 6.75 -2.81 20.07
N ALA A 620 7.28 -3.51 19.08
CA ALA A 620 8.37 -4.48 19.28
C ALA A 620 9.68 -3.78 19.67
N MET A 621 9.95 -2.62 19.07
CA MET A 621 11.12 -1.79 19.41
C MET A 621 11.08 -1.37 20.88
N HIS A 622 9.97 -0.81 21.35
CA HIS A 622 9.83 -0.41 22.76
C HIS A 622 9.85 -1.61 23.72
N ALA A 623 9.27 -2.74 23.32
CA ALA A 623 9.33 -3.96 24.12
C ALA A 623 10.77 -4.48 24.27
N ARG A 624 11.61 -4.38 23.22
CA ARG A 624 13.04 -4.72 23.29
C ARG A 624 13.81 -3.77 24.22
N GLN A 625 13.55 -2.45 24.09
CA GLN A 625 14.17 -1.44 24.95
C GLN A 625 13.83 -1.65 26.41
N LEU A 626 12.54 -1.89 26.72
CA LEU A 626 12.06 -2.13 28.08
C LEU A 626 12.69 -3.40 28.69
N ARG A 627 12.76 -4.49 27.91
CA ARG A 627 13.47 -5.72 28.34
C ARG A 627 14.94 -5.44 28.62
N GLY A 628 15.62 -4.70 27.76
CA GLY A 628 17.03 -4.33 27.98
C GLY A 628 17.24 -3.52 29.26
N VAL A 629 16.32 -2.64 29.63
CA VAL A 629 16.35 -1.88 30.89
C VAL A 629 16.08 -2.80 32.10
N LEU A 630 15.09 -3.69 32.00
CA LEU A 630 14.75 -4.64 33.06
C LEU A 630 15.87 -5.64 33.30
N ASP A 631 16.50 -6.16 32.24
CA ASP A 631 17.62 -7.09 32.34
C ASP A 631 18.87 -6.43 32.95
N ARG A 632 19.12 -5.13 32.63
CA ARG A 632 20.19 -4.36 33.27
C ARG A 632 19.92 -4.16 34.76
N ARG A 633 18.68 -3.90 35.16
CA ARG A 633 18.30 -3.80 36.58
C ARG A 633 18.38 -5.13 37.31
N ALA A 634 18.00 -6.25 36.65
CA ALA A 634 18.07 -7.58 37.22
C ALA A 634 19.51 -8.11 37.41
N ARG A 635 20.45 -7.65 36.56
CA ARG A 635 21.86 -8.06 36.67
C ARG A 635 22.67 -7.31 37.73
N GLY A 636 22.12 -6.27 38.36
CA GLY A 636 22.85 -5.45 39.34
C GLY A 636 24.06 -4.72 38.73
N PRO A 637 24.71 -3.82 39.45
CA PRO A 637 26.02 -3.30 39.04
C PRO A 637 26.97 -4.50 38.95
N ALA A 638 27.54 -4.75 37.74
CA ALA A 638 28.56 -5.76 37.56
C ALA A 638 29.67 -5.49 38.61
N VAL A 639 29.76 -6.35 39.59
CA VAL A 639 30.95 -6.38 40.44
C VAL A 639 32.13 -6.51 39.48
N ALA A 640 32.92 -5.45 39.36
CA ALA A 640 34.11 -5.45 38.55
C ALA A 640 34.93 -6.67 39.02
N ALA A 641 35.01 -7.68 38.18
CA ALA A 641 35.87 -8.82 38.42
C ALA A 641 37.26 -8.23 38.61
N ALA A 642 37.79 -8.34 39.82
CA ALA A 642 39.16 -7.97 40.14
C ALA A 642 40.05 -8.64 39.08
N PRO A 643 41.06 -7.93 38.56
CA PRO A 643 42.00 -8.54 37.63
C PRO A 643 42.69 -9.70 38.36
N GLY A 644 42.42 -10.92 37.88
CA GLY A 644 43.12 -12.10 38.36
C GLY A 644 44.64 -11.90 38.22
N PRO A 645 45.47 -12.46 39.14
CA PRO A 645 46.91 -12.24 39.14
C PRO A 645 47.49 -12.72 37.82
N ALA A 646 48.29 -11.83 37.22
CA ALA A 646 49.12 -12.15 36.07
C ALA A 646 50.11 -13.27 36.50
N GLY A 647 49.87 -14.44 35.99
CA GLY A 647 50.70 -15.60 36.24
C GLY A 647 51.00 -16.39 35.00
N GLY A 648 52.21 -16.22 34.50
CA GLY A 648 53.00 -17.30 33.93
C GLY A 648 52.92 -17.54 32.41
N LEU A 649 53.85 -16.88 31.72
CA LEU A 649 54.72 -17.42 30.66
C LEU A 649 54.08 -18.22 29.50
N ALA A 650 54.19 -17.60 28.36
CA ALA A 650 54.15 -18.11 27.02
C ALA A 650 54.80 -19.50 26.85
N GLY A 651 53.96 -20.46 26.45
CA GLY A 651 54.44 -21.63 25.74
C GLY A 651 54.29 -21.37 24.24
N THR A 652 55.38 -21.30 23.52
CA THR A 652 55.44 -21.31 22.06
C THR A 652 54.86 -22.61 21.53
N PRO A 653 53.99 -22.62 20.52
CA PRO A 653 53.58 -23.86 19.87
C PRO A 653 54.73 -24.38 19.01
N GLU A 654 55.13 -25.64 19.27
CA GLU A 654 56.02 -26.42 18.39
C GLU A 654 55.36 -26.60 16.99
N PRO A 655 56.19 -26.55 15.92
CA PRO A 655 55.68 -26.83 14.58
C PRO A 655 55.44 -28.35 14.40
N SER A 656 54.26 -28.71 13.90
CA SER A 656 53.93 -30.07 13.49
C SER A 656 54.83 -30.53 12.34
N PRO A 657 55.28 -31.81 12.31
CA PRO A 657 56.17 -32.29 11.27
C PRO A 657 55.43 -32.44 9.93
N GLU A 658 56.10 -31.95 8.89
CA GLU A 658 55.75 -32.14 7.49
C GLU A 658 55.69 -33.65 7.17
N SER A 659 54.56 -34.11 6.64
CA SER A 659 54.47 -35.43 5.99
C SER A 659 54.94 -35.30 4.53
N GLU A 660 56.03 -35.92 4.21
CA GLU A 660 56.59 -36.14 2.86
C GLU A 660 55.55 -36.79 1.92
N PRO A 661 55.57 -36.45 0.64
CA PRO A 661 54.78 -37.14 -0.35
C PRO A 661 55.52 -38.41 -0.86
N THR A 662 54.99 -39.57 -0.56
CA THR A 662 55.39 -40.82 -1.24
C THR A 662 54.72 -40.88 -2.62
N GLY A 663 55.59 -40.96 -3.63
CA GLY A 663 55.23 -41.05 -5.01
C GLY A 663 54.89 -42.49 -5.46
N GLY A 664 54.37 -42.55 -6.69
CA GLY A 664 54.39 -43.70 -7.61
C GLY A 664 53.13 -44.59 -7.50
N GLU A 665 52.43 -44.90 -8.50
CA GLU A 665 52.62 -45.50 -9.82
C GLU A 665 51.24 -45.72 -10.49
N ARG A 666 51.23 -45.39 -11.74
CA ARG A 666 50.60 -46.07 -12.90
C ARG A 666 49.42 -47.09 -12.65
N VAL A 667 48.25 -46.87 -13.18
CA VAL A 667 47.69 -47.41 -14.47
C VAL A 667 46.55 -46.53 -14.91
#